data_64c19051407edd957bd1c1f8dc061e32
#
_entry.id   64c19051407edd957bd1c1f8dc061e32
#
_cell.length_a   1.000
_cell.length_b   1.000
_cell.length_c   1.000
_cell.angle_alpha   90.00
_cell.angle_beta   90.00
_cell.angle_gamma   90.00
#
_symmetry.space_group_name_H-M   'P 1'
#
loop_
_entity.id
_entity.type
_entity.pdbx_description
1 polymer ?
#
loop_
_entity_poly.entity_id
_entity_poly.type
_entity_poly.pdbx_seq_one_letter_code
_entity_poly.pdbx_strand_id
1 'polypeptide(L)'
;MGVRYSFFCFCAICDIVGHENREIREQIYIMGKSLVLAEKPSVARDIARVLQCEKQGQGYLEGKDYIVTWALGHLVTLADPEAYDVKYKNWNLADLPMLPQDLKLTVIKQSGKQFNAVKSQLVRNDVSDIIIATDAGREGELVARWIIEKAKVNKPVKRLWISSVTDKAIKDGFQKLKPGKDYENLYQSAVARSEADWYIGLNATRALTTKFNAQLNCGRVQTPVVAIIARREDEIKQFQPKTYYGIEAQTDTKLKLIWQDEKTNDTKSFERDKVTAIVKKLDKKQATVVAVDRKPKKAYAPGLYDLTELQRDANKLFGYSAKETLNIMQKLYEQHKLLTYPRTDSRYLSNDIVATLPDRLKACAIKEYRPLVNKVLAKPIKANKSFVDDSKVSDHHAIIPTEQVVQIGKLSAQELKIYDLVVKRFLAVLFPAYEYEQLTLRADIGGERFVARGKTVIAAGWKEVYSNRTEDEESEDGLQEQLLPKIEAGDVLAVRYVSETSGQTKPPAYFNEATLLTAMENPAKYMETTDKALTQTLKETGGLGTVATRADIIEKLFNSFLIERRGQEIHITSKGKQLLELVPEELKSPALTGEWERKLEQIAAGKLKKDVFINEMKAYTKEIVSEIKMSEGKFKHENISTKTCPDCGKPMLEVNGKKGKMLVCQDRDCGYRKNVARVTNARCPQCMKKMELHGEGDGQIFTCKCGYREKLSAFNERRKKGSGGKAAKQDVQKYLKKQNQEEEPVNSALFEALKKLKLDD
;
A
#
# COMPACT_ATOMS: atom_id res chain seq x y z
N MET A 1 0.31 -92.26 -21.27
CA MET A 1 -0.31 -92.20 -19.90
C MET A 1 0.47 -91.20 -19.08
N GLY A 2 -0.18 -90.22 -18.64
CA GLY A 2 0.01 -89.63 -17.35
C GLY A 2 0.83 -88.32 -17.31
N VAL A 3 0.23 -87.56 -16.68
CA VAL A 3 0.42 -86.52 -15.68
C VAL A 3 0.44 -85.10 -16.25
N ARG A 4 -0.78 -84.59 -16.42
CA ARG A 4 -1.10 -83.18 -16.30
C ARG A 4 -1.56 -82.95 -14.87
N TYR A 5 -0.69 -82.46 -14.00
CA TYR A 5 -1.06 -81.77 -12.74
C TYR A 5 0.17 -80.96 -12.31
N SER A 6 0.19 -79.63 -12.52
CA SER A 6 0.90 -78.68 -11.71
C SER A 6 1.07 -77.32 -12.40
N PHE A 7 -0.03 -76.69 -12.76
CA PHE A 7 0.05 -75.26 -13.27
C PHE A 7 -1.05 -74.36 -12.71
N PHE A 8 -1.88 -74.88 -11.80
CA PHE A 8 -2.97 -74.04 -11.24
C PHE A 8 -2.74 -73.49 -9.83
N CYS A 9 -1.64 -73.85 -9.17
CA CYS A 9 -1.40 -73.42 -7.78
C CYS A 9 -0.49 -72.18 -7.66
N PHE A 10 0.17 -71.69 -8.76
CA PHE A 10 1.06 -70.53 -8.70
C PHE A 10 0.37 -69.19 -8.98
N CYS A 11 -0.82 -69.23 -9.60
CA CYS A 11 -1.54 -67.99 -9.93
C CYS A 11 -2.35 -67.44 -8.73
N ALA A 12 -2.86 -68.31 -7.85
CA ALA A 12 -3.65 -67.86 -6.69
C ALA A 12 -2.80 -67.24 -5.57
N ILE A 13 -1.54 -67.64 -5.42
CA ILE A 13 -0.61 -67.07 -4.41
C ILE A 13 -0.08 -65.72 -4.88
N CYS A 14 0.13 -65.50 -6.17
CA CYS A 14 0.55 -64.21 -6.70
C CYS A 14 -0.55 -63.15 -6.62
N ASP A 15 -1.83 -63.52 -6.81
CA ASP A 15 -2.95 -62.57 -6.69
C ASP A 15 -3.25 -62.20 -5.21
N ILE A 16 -3.11 -63.15 -4.29
CA ILE A 16 -3.29 -62.87 -2.84
C ILE A 16 -2.17 -61.98 -2.31
N VAL A 17 -0.90 -62.22 -2.66
CA VAL A 17 0.22 -61.36 -2.26
C VAL A 17 0.19 -60.00 -2.97
N GLY A 18 -0.37 -59.92 -4.19
CA GLY A 18 -0.59 -58.69 -4.91
C GLY A 18 -1.71 -57.82 -4.32
N HIS A 19 -2.80 -58.46 -3.82
CA HIS A 19 -3.90 -57.77 -3.17
C HIS A 19 -3.52 -57.27 -1.77
N GLU A 20 -2.87 -58.09 -0.93
CA GLU A 20 -2.39 -57.64 0.38
C GLU A 20 -1.37 -56.51 0.27
N ASN A 21 -0.46 -56.53 -0.70
CA ASN A 21 0.49 -55.42 -0.92
C ASN A 21 -0.19 -54.16 -1.49
N ARG A 22 -1.32 -54.28 -2.19
CA ARG A 22 -2.12 -53.12 -2.60
C ARG A 22 -2.88 -52.51 -1.42
N GLU A 23 -3.55 -53.33 -0.61
CA GLU A 23 -4.26 -52.86 0.58
C GLU A 23 -3.28 -52.30 1.62
N ILE A 24 -2.11 -52.88 1.83
CA ILE A 24 -1.06 -52.34 2.71
C ILE A 24 -0.49 -51.03 2.12
N ARG A 25 -0.31 -50.91 0.81
CA ARG A 25 0.09 -49.64 0.20
C ARG A 25 -1.00 -48.59 0.26
N GLU A 26 -2.27 -48.96 0.09
CA GLU A 26 -3.39 -48.00 0.27
C GLU A 26 -3.60 -47.64 1.74
N GLN A 27 -3.43 -48.56 2.68
CA GLN A 27 -3.48 -48.27 4.12
C GLN A 27 -2.27 -47.47 4.63
N ILE A 28 -1.07 -47.66 4.07
CA ILE A 28 0.10 -46.80 4.37
C ILE A 28 -0.08 -45.39 3.78
N TYR A 29 -0.78 -45.24 2.65
CA TYR A 29 -1.11 -43.95 2.09
C TYR A 29 -2.16 -43.19 2.92
N ILE A 30 -3.02 -43.90 3.66
CA ILE A 30 -4.07 -43.32 4.52
C ILE A 30 -3.49 -42.85 5.89
N MET A 31 -2.28 -43.27 6.28
CA MET A 31 -1.64 -42.89 7.56
C MET A 31 -0.62 -41.73 7.45
N GLY A 32 -0.43 -41.10 6.28
CA GLY A 32 0.47 -40.00 6.12
C GLY A 32 -0.12 -38.66 6.61
N LYS A 33 0.72 -37.78 7.16
CA LYS A 33 0.30 -36.42 7.56
C LYS A 33 0.13 -35.52 6.35
N SER A 34 -0.80 -34.59 6.42
CA SER A 34 -0.91 -33.49 5.45
C SER A 34 -0.04 -32.31 5.87
N LEU A 35 0.75 -31.77 4.95
CA LEU A 35 1.54 -30.57 5.19
C LEU A 35 0.75 -29.33 4.76
N VAL A 36 0.50 -28.43 5.68
CA VAL A 36 -0.15 -27.13 5.44
C VAL A 36 0.93 -26.06 5.25
N LEU A 37 0.97 -25.42 4.10
CA LEU A 37 1.88 -24.33 3.78
C LEU A 37 1.12 -23.00 3.81
N ALA A 38 1.27 -22.24 4.89
CA ALA A 38 0.71 -20.90 5.04
C ALA A 38 1.67 -19.82 4.48
N GLU A 39 1.15 -18.64 4.17
CA GLU A 39 1.98 -17.54 3.67
C GLU A 39 2.75 -16.81 4.78
N LYS A 40 2.17 -16.75 5.99
CA LYS A 40 2.66 -15.93 7.11
C LYS A 40 2.66 -16.72 8.41
N PRO A 41 3.62 -16.43 9.34
CA PRO A 41 3.66 -17.12 10.63
C PRO A 41 2.41 -16.91 11.49
N SER A 42 1.72 -15.76 11.37
CA SER A 42 0.47 -15.48 12.11
C SER A 42 -0.64 -16.42 11.68
N VAL A 43 -0.90 -16.52 10.38
CA VAL A 43 -1.90 -17.40 9.77
C VAL A 43 -1.59 -18.88 10.08
N ALA A 44 -0.31 -19.26 10.01
CA ALA A 44 0.12 -20.61 10.35
C ALA A 44 -0.23 -20.98 11.80
N ARG A 45 -0.03 -20.07 12.75
CA ARG A 45 -0.38 -20.31 14.17
C ARG A 45 -1.89 -20.44 14.38
N ASP A 46 -2.70 -19.62 13.69
CA ASP A 46 -4.15 -19.72 13.78
C ASP A 46 -4.66 -21.05 13.21
N ILE A 47 -4.15 -21.46 12.06
CA ILE A 47 -4.45 -22.77 11.46
C ILE A 47 -3.99 -23.91 12.38
N ALA A 48 -2.75 -23.83 12.90
CA ALA A 48 -2.19 -24.87 13.77
C ALA A 48 -3.02 -25.04 15.06
N ARG A 49 -3.48 -23.94 15.65
CA ARG A 49 -4.35 -23.96 16.84
C ARG A 49 -5.67 -24.67 16.55
N VAL A 50 -6.30 -24.37 15.42
CA VAL A 50 -7.58 -25.02 15.03
C VAL A 50 -7.38 -26.50 14.72
N LEU A 51 -6.21 -26.87 14.13
CA LEU A 51 -5.86 -28.24 13.78
C LEU A 51 -5.16 -29.00 14.91
N GLN A 52 -5.06 -28.41 16.11
CA GLN A 52 -4.43 -29.02 17.29
C GLN A 52 -2.97 -29.44 17.06
N CYS A 53 -2.20 -28.59 16.35
CA CYS A 53 -0.77 -28.78 16.12
C CYS A 53 0.03 -28.03 17.21
N GLU A 54 0.36 -28.72 18.31
CA GLU A 54 0.98 -28.10 19.50
C GLU A 54 2.49 -28.28 19.55
N LYS A 55 3.03 -29.36 18.92
CA LYS A 55 4.48 -29.63 18.94
C LYS A 55 5.22 -28.63 18.09
N GLN A 56 6.01 -27.77 18.74
CA GLN A 56 6.78 -26.73 18.07
C GLN A 56 8.10 -27.26 17.55
N GLY A 57 8.36 -27.02 16.25
CA GLY A 57 9.64 -27.27 15.61
C GLY A 57 10.25 -26.00 15.03
N GLN A 58 11.41 -26.10 14.39
CA GLN A 58 12.07 -24.97 13.76
C GLN A 58 11.38 -24.63 12.42
N GLY A 59 10.49 -23.62 12.44
CA GLY A 59 9.75 -23.15 11.27
C GLY A 59 8.50 -23.98 10.95
N TYR A 60 7.99 -24.78 11.88
CA TYR A 60 6.74 -25.52 11.74
C TYR A 60 6.11 -25.82 13.10
N LEU A 61 4.82 -26.20 13.06
CA LEU A 61 4.02 -26.72 14.18
C LEU A 61 3.46 -28.07 13.73
N GLU A 62 3.49 -29.08 14.61
CA GLU A 62 3.10 -30.46 14.28
C GLU A 62 2.03 -30.98 15.21
N GLY A 63 1.02 -31.60 14.65
CA GLY A 63 -0.05 -32.37 15.33
C GLY A 63 -0.05 -33.84 14.92
N LYS A 64 -1.15 -34.49 15.23
CA LYS A 64 -1.34 -35.91 14.89
C LYS A 64 -1.42 -36.10 13.37
N ASP A 65 -2.28 -35.33 12.69
CA ASP A 65 -2.64 -35.53 11.28
C ASP A 65 -2.06 -34.45 10.37
N TYR A 66 -1.58 -33.35 10.95
CA TYR A 66 -1.11 -32.17 10.20
C TYR A 66 0.27 -31.68 10.65
N ILE A 67 1.01 -31.13 9.70
CA ILE A 67 2.20 -30.32 9.93
C ILE A 67 1.92 -28.95 9.31
N VAL A 68 1.99 -27.89 10.09
CA VAL A 68 1.77 -26.53 9.60
C VAL A 68 3.11 -25.79 9.53
N THR A 69 3.50 -25.37 8.35
CA THR A 69 4.68 -24.54 8.09
C THR A 69 4.28 -23.27 7.37
N TRP A 70 5.21 -22.33 7.19
CA TRP A 70 4.90 -21.02 6.63
C TRP A 70 6.02 -20.43 5.80
N ALA A 71 5.65 -19.58 4.86
CA ALA A 71 6.54 -18.66 4.18
C ALA A 71 6.67 -17.34 4.97
N LEU A 72 7.41 -16.39 4.42
CA LEU A 72 7.52 -15.00 4.91
C LEU A 72 7.18 -14.03 3.75
N GLY A 73 6.11 -14.32 3.02
CA GLY A 73 5.90 -13.86 1.67
C GLY A 73 6.78 -14.66 0.70
N HIS A 74 7.29 -14.04 -0.37
CA HIS A 74 8.15 -14.74 -1.33
C HIS A 74 9.46 -15.25 -0.72
N LEU A 75 9.69 -16.56 -0.78
CA LEU A 75 10.98 -17.19 -0.45
C LEU A 75 11.80 -17.48 -1.72
N VAL A 76 11.13 -17.55 -2.86
CA VAL A 76 11.68 -17.89 -4.17
C VAL A 76 11.33 -16.77 -5.15
N THR A 77 12.22 -16.50 -6.09
CA THR A 77 12.06 -15.49 -7.16
C THR A 77 12.68 -15.99 -8.45
N LEU A 78 12.47 -15.26 -9.56
CA LEU A 78 13.19 -15.49 -10.82
C LEU A 78 14.66 -15.13 -10.62
N ALA A 79 15.54 -15.90 -11.26
CA ALA A 79 16.98 -15.71 -11.17
C ALA A 79 17.43 -14.43 -11.88
N ASP A 80 18.52 -13.86 -11.38
CA ASP A 80 19.17 -12.71 -12.01
C ASP A 80 19.79 -13.10 -13.38
N PRO A 81 19.97 -12.16 -14.30
CA PRO A 81 20.45 -12.44 -15.66
C PRO A 81 21.74 -13.23 -15.76
N GLU A 82 22.69 -13.04 -14.84
CA GLU A 82 23.95 -13.78 -14.81
C GLU A 82 23.80 -15.29 -14.54
N ALA A 83 22.66 -15.75 -14.09
CA ALA A 83 22.35 -17.18 -13.94
C ALA A 83 22.05 -17.87 -15.28
N TYR A 84 21.82 -17.11 -16.34
CA TYR A 84 21.56 -17.61 -17.71
C TYR A 84 22.80 -17.56 -18.58
N ASP A 85 23.54 -16.44 -18.49
CA ASP A 85 24.81 -16.25 -19.22
C ASP A 85 25.71 -15.29 -18.42
N VAL A 86 26.96 -15.65 -18.24
CA VAL A 86 27.95 -14.85 -17.48
C VAL A 86 28.16 -13.46 -18.09
N LYS A 87 28.01 -13.31 -19.43
CA LYS A 87 28.11 -12.01 -20.11
C LYS A 87 27.13 -10.99 -19.55
N TYR A 88 25.96 -11.42 -19.06
CA TYR A 88 24.94 -10.53 -18.49
C TYR A 88 25.31 -9.96 -17.11
N LYS A 89 26.42 -10.40 -16.51
CA LYS A 89 26.97 -9.78 -15.29
C LYS A 89 27.38 -8.33 -15.55
N ASN A 90 27.97 -8.08 -16.70
CA ASN A 90 28.32 -6.74 -17.16
C ASN A 90 27.17 -6.18 -18.01
N TRP A 91 26.89 -4.89 -17.83
CA TRP A 91 25.79 -4.27 -18.56
C TRP A 91 26.33 -3.69 -19.87
N ASN A 92 26.20 -4.45 -20.94
CA ASN A 92 26.61 -4.05 -22.28
C ASN A 92 25.37 -3.94 -23.18
N LEU A 93 25.26 -2.86 -23.94
CA LEU A 93 24.11 -2.61 -24.83
C LEU A 93 24.04 -3.62 -25.97
N ALA A 94 25.18 -4.15 -26.41
CA ALA A 94 25.25 -5.16 -27.48
C ALA A 94 24.60 -6.50 -27.07
N ASP A 95 24.63 -6.84 -25.77
CA ASP A 95 24.08 -8.10 -25.25
C ASP A 95 22.57 -8.09 -25.03
N LEU A 96 21.91 -6.96 -25.30
CA LEU A 96 20.45 -6.79 -25.14
C LEU A 96 19.73 -7.02 -26.49
N PRO A 97 18.52 -7.58 -26.49
CA PRO A 97 17.75 -8.00 -25.33
C PRO A 97 18.18 -9.38 -24.78
N MET A 98 18.06 -9.54 -23.45
CA MET A 98 18.22 -10.82 -22.75
C MET A 98 16.89 -11.59 -22.83
N LEU A 99 16.88 -12.69 -23.58
CA LEU A 99 15.66 -13.47 -23.85
C LEU A 99 15.93 -14.98 -23.65
N PRO A 100 16.25 -15.43 -22.41
CA PRO A 100 16.39 -16.85 -22.14
C PRO A 100 15.10 -17.59 -22.49
N GLN A 101 15.21 -18.85 -22.91
CA GLN A 101 14.07 -19.65 -23.28
C GLN A 101 13.14 -19.85 -22.10
N ASP A 102 13.72 -20.33 -20.98
CA ASP A 102 13.02 -20.58 -19.72
C ASP A 102 13.66 -19.80 -18.58
N LEU A 103 12.82 -19.21 -17.73
CA LEU A 103 13.29 -18.51 -16.54
C LEU A 103 13.47 -19.48 -15.35
N LYS A 104 14.62 -19.37 -14.69
CA LYS A 104 15.00 -20.21 -13.56
C LYS A 104 14.56 -19.62 -12.24
N LEU A 105 14.13 -20.47 -11.32
CA LEU A 105 13.82 -20.09 -9.95
C LEU A 105 15.09 -20.08 -9.07
N THR A 106 15.19 -19.10 -8.18
CA THR A 106 16.25 -19.00 -7.16
C THR A 106 15.67 -18.65 -5.80
N VAL A 107 16.33 -19.12 -4.73
CA VAL A 107 15.94 -18.76 -3.35
C VAL A 107 16.48 -17.36 -3.04
N ILE A 108 15.62 -16.51 -2.49
CA ILE A 108 15.98 -15.17 -2.03
C ILE A 108 17.01 -15.31 -0.88
N LYS A 109 18.19 -14.68 -0.99
CA LYS A 109 19.31 -14.85 -0.04
C LYS A 109 18.91 -14.71 1.43
N GLN A 110 18.09 -13.69 1.74
CA GLN A 110 17.64 -13.44 3.12
C GLN A 110 16.63 -14.47 3.62
N SER A 111 15.96 -15.17 2.71
CA SER A 111 14.90 -16.15 3.01
C SER A 111 15.41 -17.58 3.06
N GLY A 112 16.71 -17.83 2.83
CA GLY A 112 17.30 -19.16 2.72
C GLY A 112 17.03 -20.05 3.95
N LYS A 113 17.10 -19.49 5.17
CA LYS A 113 16.84 -20.22 6.41
C LYS A 113 15.41 -20.75 6.44
N GLN A 114 14.43 -19.88 6.12
CA GLN A 114 13.01 -20.27 6.13
C GLN A 114 12.68 -21.21 4.97
N PHE A 115 13.24 -20.98 3.78
CA PHE A 115 13.07 -21.91 2.66
C PHE A 115 13.52 -23.32 3.03
N ASN A 116 14.70 -23.45 3.67
CA ASN A 116 15.22 -24.75 4.10
C ASN A 116 14.33 -25.40 5.17
N ALA A 117 13.77 -24.63 6.12
CA ALA A 117 12.82 -25.13 7.11
C ALA A 117 11.55 -25.68 6.43
N VAL A 118 10.97 -24.95 5.48
CA VAL A 118 9.80 -25.42 4.71
C VAL A 118 10.15 -26.64 3.86
N LYS A 119 11.28 -26.61 3.13
CA LYS A 119 11.74 -27.72 2.30
C LYS A 119 11.93 -29.00 3.11
N SER A 120 12.52 -28.92 4.31
CA SER A 120 12.73 -30.11 5.13
C SER A 120 11.41 -30.77 5.55
N GLN A 121 10.32 -30.02 5.70
CA GLN A 121 9.01 -30.60 5.96
C GLN A 121 8.36 -31.16 4.69
N LEU A 122 8.50 -30.48 3.54
CA LEU A 122 7.96 -30.92 2.26
C LEU A 122 8.51 -32.29 1.82
N VAL A 123 9.78 -32.59 2.09
CA VAL A 123 10.44 -33.85 1.67
C VAL A 123 10.27 -35.00 2.66
N ARG A 124 9.60 -34.82 3.77
CA ARG A 124 9.38 -35.88 4.78
C ARG A 124 8.61 -37.06 4.17
N ASN A 125 9.00 -38.29 4.52
CA ASN A 125 8.37 -39.49 4.03
C ASN A 125 6.97 -39.72 4.63
N ASP A 126 6.72 -39.23 5.86
CA ASP A 126 5.44 -39.28 6.53
C ASP A 126 4.44 -38.20 6.10
N VAL A 127 4.80 -37.35 5.12
CA VAL A 127 3.90 -36.36 4.50
C VAL A 127 3.33 -36.96 3.21
N SER A 128 2.01 -37.17 3.18
CA SER A 128 1.30 -37.73 2.03
C SER A 128 0.91 -36.70 0.97
N ASP A 129 0.48 -35.53 1.41
CA ASP A 129 0.00 -34.47 0.54
C ASP A 129 0.32 -33.05 1.08
N ILE A 130 0.15 -32.06 0.24
CA ILE A 130 0.42 -30.64 0.56
C ILE A 130 -0.89 -29.87 0.45
N ILE A 131 -1.23 -29.12 1.49
CA ILE A 131 -2.34 -28.18 1.50
C ILE A 131 -1.77 -26.76 1.38
N ILE A 132 -1.99 -26.11 0.23
CA ILE A 132 -1.65 -24.70 0.02
C ILE A 132 -2.68 -23.87 0.80
N ALA A 133 -2.20 -23.13 1.80
CA ALA A 133 -2.97 -22.26 2.67
C ALA A 133 -2.40 -20.82 2.67
N THR A 134 -1.81 -20.42 1.55
CA THR A 134 -1.42 -19.04 1.27
C THR A 134 -2.64 -18.19 0.94
N ASP A 135 -2.50 -16.87 0.90
CA ASP A 135 -3.59 -15.93 0.64
C ASP A 135 -4.41 -16.39 -0.59
N ALA A 136 -5.73 -16.16 -0.54
CA ALA A 136 -6.68 -16.67 -1.53
C ALA A 136 -6.67 -15.84 -2.82
N GLY A 137 -5.52 -15.77 -3.48
CA GLY A 137 -5.30 -14.97 -4.67
C GLY A 137 -4.20 -15.48 -5.58
N ARG A 138 -4.02 -14.79 -6.69
CA ARG A 138 -3.02 -15.08 -7.73
C ARG A 138 -1.60 -15.13 -7.15
N GLU A 139 -1.25 -14.17 -6.29
CA GLU A 139 0.09 -14.10 -5.68
C GLU A 139 0.32 -15.21 -4.66
N GLY A 140 -0.72 -15.60 -3.89
CA GLY A 140 -0.62 -16.73 -2.94
C GLY A 140 -0.34 -18.05 -3.65
N GLU A 141 -0.95 -18.31 -4.82
CA GLU A 141 -0.62 -19.46 -5.66
C GLU A 141 0.85 -19.43 -6.08
N LEU A 142 1.36 -18.28 -6.52
CA LEU A 142 2.75 -18.11 -6.94
C LEU A 142 3.73 -18.41 -5.80
N VAL A 143 3.49 -17.84 -4.63
CA VAL A 143 4.35 -18.03 -3.45
C VAL A 143 4.48 -19.51 -3.12
N ALA A 144 3.35 -20.22 -2.99
CA ALA A 144 3.35 -21.62 -2.58
C ALA A 144 3.96 -22.54 -3.65
N ARG A 145 3.55 -22.40 -4.90
CA ARG A 145 3.99 -23.31 -5.97
C ARG A 145 5.44 -23.13 -6.34
N TRP A 146 5.98 -21.90 -6.32
CA TRP A 146 7.41 -21.70 -6.52
C TRP A 146 8.26 -22.30 -5.41
N ILE A 147 7.76 -22.37 -4.16
CA ILE A 147 8.45 -23.07 -3.07
C ILE A 147 8.44 -24.58 -3.33
N ILE A 148 7.31 -25.16 -3.70
CA ILE A 148 7.16 -26.59 -3.98
C ILE A 148 8.04 -27.00 -5.17
N GLU A 149 8.00 -26.24 -6.27
CA GLU A 149 8.80 -26.46 -7.49
C GLU A 149 10.31 -26.36 -7.18
N LYS A 150 10.73 -25.31 -6.47
CA LYS A 150 12.14 -25.14 -6.08
C LYS A 150 12.63 -26.19 -5.11
N ALA A 151 11.76 -26.73 -4.27
CA ALA A 151 12.03 -27.88 -3.40
C ALA A 151 12.10 -29.20 -4.18
N LYS A 152 11.63 -29.25 -5.43
CA LYS A 152 11.54 -30.44 -6.30
C LYS A 152 10.69 -31.55 -5.67
N VAL A 153 9.55 -31.21 -5.13
CA VAL A 153 8.63 -32.15 -4.48
C VAL A 153 7.45 -32.44 -5.41
N ASN A 154 7.16 -33.74 -5.57
CA ASN A 154 6.03 -34.20 -6.39
C ASN A 154 5.05 -34.98 -5.48
N LYS A 155 4.21 -34.26 -4.75
CA LYS A 155 3.16 -34.81 -3.90
C LYS A 155 1.83 -34.23 -4.31
N PRO A 156 0.69 -34.92 -4.07
CA PRO A 156 -0.64 -34.37 -4.31
C PRO A 156 -0.82 -33.01 -3.63
N VAL A 157 -1.41 -32.04 -4.34
CA VAL A 157 -1.65 -30.70 -3.83
C VAL A 157 -3.14 -30.44 -3.70
N LYS A 158 -3.55 -29.94 -2.54
CA LYS A 158 -4.89 -29.43 -2.25
C LYS A 158 -4.82 -27.94 -1.93
N ARG A 159 -5.93 -27.25 -2.06
CA ARG A 159 -6.03 -25.80 -1.83
C ARG A 159 -7.07 -25.48 -0.76
N LEU A 160 -6.62 -24.79 0.29
CA LEU A 160 -7.47 -24.10 1.25
C LEU A 160 -7.74 -22.67 0.74
N TRP A 161 -9.00 -22.36 0.46
CA TRP A 161 -9.40 -21.05 -0.07
C TRP A 161 -10.28 -20.35 0.96
N ILE A 162 -9.69 -19.47 1.75
CA ILE A 162 -10.36 -18.68 2.80
C ILE A 162 -9.87 -17.24 2.78
N SER A 163 -10.76 -16.28 3.01
CA SER A 163 -10.47 -14.84 3.10
C SER A 163 -10.47 -14.31 4.55
N SER A 164 -10.64 -15.20 5.52
CA SER A 164 -10.65 -14.91 6.94
C SER A 164 -9.98 -16.04 7.70
N VAL A 165 -9.40 -15.75 8.87
CA VAL A 165 -8.72 -16.72 9.74
C VAL A 165 -9.48 -16.99 11.05
N THR A 166 -10.79 -16.77 11.06
CA THR A 166 -11.64 -17.17 12.17
C THR A 166 -11.65 -18.71 12.30
N ASP A 167 -11.85 -19.22 13.51
CA ASP A 167 -11.92 -20.67 13.75
C ASP A 167 -12.95 -21.34 12.85
N LYS A 168 -14.08 -20.67 12.65
CA LYS A 168 -15.15 -21.13 11.77
C LYS A 168 -14.68 -21.20 10.32
N ALA A 169 -14.09 -20.11 9.79
CA ALA A 169 -13.63 -20.09 8.40
C ALA A 169 -12.55 -21.14 8.13
N ILE A 170 -11.64 -21.36 9.07
CA ILE A 170 -10.61 -22.42 8.96
C ILE A 170 -11.28 -23.80 8.94
N LYS A 171 -12.16 -24.12 9.90
CA LYS A 171 -12.85 -25.42 9.96
C LYS A 171 -13.68 -25.69 8.70
N ASP A 172 -14.49 -24.72 8.29
CA ASP A 172 -15.33 -24.84 7.09
C ASP A 172 -14.47 -24.97 5.81
N GLY A 173 -13.33 -24.26 5.75
CA GLY A 173 -12.38 -24.33 4.64
C GLY A 173 -11.71 -25.70 4.52
N PHE A 174 -11.29 -26.29 5.65
CA PHE A 174 -10.70 -27.65 5.65
C PHE A 174 -11.69 -28.73 5.24
N GLN A 175 -12.98 -28.53 5.48
CA GLN A 175 -14.03 -29.42 4.97
C GLN A 175 -14.26 -29.30 3.46
N LYS A 176 -13.83 -28.16 2.84
CA LYS A 176 -14.08 -27.82 1.45
C LYS A 176 -12.80 -27.68 0.63
N LEU A 177 -11.74 -28.40 1.01
CA LEU A 177 -10.48 -28.41 0.26
C LEU A 177 -10.72 -28.80 -1.20
N LYS A 178 -10.12 -28.05 -2.12
CA LYS A 178 -10.21 -28.29 -3.56
C LYS A 178 -8.91 -28.89 -4.09
N PRO A 179 -8.95 -29.64 -5.19
CA PRO A 179 -7.75 -30.09 -5.87
C PRO A 179 -6.89 -28.92 -6.32
N GLY A 180 -5.57 -28.99 -6.12
CA GLY A 180 -4.65 -27.94 -6.57
C GLY A 180 -4.71 -27.64 -8.07
N LYS A 181 -5.02 -28.66 -8.90
CA LYS A 181 -5.18 -28.51 -10.35
C LYS A 181 -6.23 -27.49 -10.77
N ASP A 182 -7.28 -27.27 -9.97
CA ASP A 182 -8.34 -26.33 -10.26
C ASP A 182 -7.83 -24.87 -10.29
N TYR A 183 -6.67 -24.62 -9.68
CA TYR A 183 -6.02 -23.32 -9.61
C TYR A 183 -4.80 -23.17 -10.53
N GLU A 184 -4.60 -24.14 -11.46
CA GLU A 184 -3.45 -24.13 -12.36
C GLU A 184 -3.42 -22.89 -13.27
N ASN A 185 -4.55 -22.53 -13.88
CA ASN A 185 -4.63 -21.36 -14.72
C ASN A 185 -4.36 -20.05 -13.95
N LEU A 186 -4.81 -19.97 -12.70
CA LEU A 186 -4.53 -18.83 -11.82
C LEU A 186 -3.04 -18.72 -11.53
N TYR A 187 -2.37 -19.84 -11.25
CA TYR A 187 -0.92 -19.92 -11.09
C TYR A 187 -0.19 -19.50 -12.36
N GLN A 188 -0.59 -20.02 -13.54
CA GLN A 188 0.01 -19.66 -14.82
C GLN A 188 -0.11 -18.16 -15.11
N SER A 189 -1.22 -17.52 -14.74
CA SER A 189 -1.40 -16.08 -14.83
C SER A 189 -0.39 -15.30 -13.96
N ALA A 190 -0.14 -15.78 -12.74
CA ALA A 190 0.84 -15.17 -11.83
C ALA A 190 2.27 -15.32 -12.36
N VAL A 191 2.63 -16.51 -12.86
CA VAL A 191 3.92 -16.76 -13.51
C VAL A 191 4.10 -15.86 -14.72
N ALA A 192 3.09 -15.80 -15.61
CA ALA A 192 3.11 -14.95 -16.81
C ALA A 192 3.41 -13.48 -16.48
N ARG A 193 2.75 -12.95 -15.44
CA ARG A 193 3.00 -11.59 -14.95
C ARG A 193 4.46 -11.40 -14.52
N SER A 194 4.97 -12.31 -13.69
CA SER A 194 6.33 -12.21 -13.17
C SER A 194 7.38 -12.32 -14.27
N GLU A 195 7.19 -13.23 -15.23
CA GLU A 195 8.06 -13.42 -16.38
C GLU A 195 8.05 -12.19 -17.30
N ALA A 196 6.87 -11.62 -17.59
CA ALA A 196 6.74 -10.42 -18.40
C ALA A 196 7.40 -9.21 -17.76
N ASP A 197 7.21 -8.99 -16.46
CA ASP A 197 7.88 -7.93 -15.71
C ASP A 197 9.41 -8.12 -15.69
N TRP A 198 9.91 -9.36 -15.67
CA TRP A 198 11.33 -9.67 -15.79
C TRP A 198 11.87 -9.30 -17.19
N TYR A 199 11.23 -9.78 -18.27
CA TYR A 199 11.68 -9.51 -19.64
C TYR A 199 11.70 -8.02 -19.95
N ILE A 200 10.62 -7.32 -19.72
CA ILE A 200 10.50 -5.91 -20.11
C ILE A 200 11.24 -5.00 -19.13
N GLY A 201 11.01 -5.17 -17.83
CA GLY A 201 11.55 -4.28 -16.82
C GLY A 201 13.10 -4.29 -16.78
N LEU A 202 13.72 -5.48 -16.84
CA LEU A 202 15.18 -5.58 -16.83
C LEU A 202 15.81 -5.12 -18.14
N ASN A 203 15.26 -5.52 -19.29
CA ASN A 203 15.83 -5.15 -20.59
C ASN A 203 15.71 -3.65 -20.86
N ALA A 204 14.54 -3.04 -20.66
CA ALA A 204 14.36 -1.61 -20.84
C ALA A 204 15.22 -0.79 -19.87
N THR A 205 15.27 -1.17 -18.58
CA THR A 205 16.13 -0.51 -17.59
C THR A 205 17.61 -0.59 -17.97
N ARG A 206 18.09 -1.76 -18.39
CA ARG A 206 19.51 -1.95 -18.79
C ARG A 206 19.81 -1.19 -20.08
N ALA A 207 18.94 -1.23 -21.08
CA ALA A 207 19.12 -0.52 -22.34
C ALA A 207 19.24 1.00 -22.11
N LEU A 208 18.28 1.60 -21.41
CA LEU A 208 18.31 3.03 -21.06
C LEU A 208 19.54 3.39 -20.23
N THR A 209 19.82 2.62 -19.18
CA THR A 209 20.94 2.91 -18.26
C THR A 209 22.28 2.83 -18.98
N THR A 210 22.47 1.85 -19.87
CA THR A 210 23.73 1.65 -20.59
C THR A 210 23.89 2.66 -21.71
N LYS A 211 22.87 2.88 -22.53
CA LYS A 211 22.93 3.82 -23.64
C LYS A 211 23.18 5.26 -23.18
N PHE A 212 22.45 5.71 -22.16
CA PHE A 212 22.49 7.11 -21.70
C PHE A 212 23.46 7.34 -20.54
N ASN A 213 24.18 6.29 -20.14
CA ASN A 213 25.15 6.36 -19.03
C ASN A 213 24.58 7.00 -17.75
N ALA A 214 23.31 6.71 -17.46
CA ALA A 214 22.54 7.24 -16.32
C ALA A 214 21.66 6.14 -15.72
N GLN A 215 21.52 6.08 -14.41
CA GLN A 215 20.62 5.10 -13.77
C GLN A 215 19.16 5.47 -14.06
N LEU A 216 18.62 4.90 -15.12
CA LEU A 216 17.27 5.15 -15.62
C LEU A 216 16.42 3.88 -15.45
N ASN A 217 15.68 3.82 -14.34
CA ASN A 217 14.77 2.70 -14.09
C ASN A 217 13.47 2.93 -14.85
N CYS A 218 13.01 1.91 -15.55
CA CYS A 218 11.80 1.91 -16.35
C CYS A 218 10.95 0.67 -16.03
N GLY A 219 9.64 0.76 -16.22
CA GLY A 219 8.71 -0.35 -16.06
C GLY A 219 7.26 0.08 -16.23
N ARG A 220 6.38 -0.89 -16.56
CA ARG A 220 4.97 -0.68 -16.92
C ARG A 220 4.11 0.03 -15.87
N VAL A 221 4.54 0.11 -14.61
CA VAL A 221 3.82 0.83 -13.55
C VAL A 221 4.54 2.10 -13.15
N GLN A 222 5.87 2.04 -12.97
CA GLN A 222 6.66 3.18 -12.48
C GLN A 222 6.67 4.33 -13.47
N THR A 223 6.87 4.04 -14.75
CA THR A 223 6.97 5.06 -15.80
C THR A 223 5.65 5.79 -16.03
N PRO A 224 4.48 5.12 -16.12
CA PRO A 224 3.20 5.84 -16.20
C PRO A 224 2.92 6.72 -14.98
N VAL A 225 3.34 6.33 -13.77
CA VAL A 225 3.17 7.19 -12.58
C VAL A 225 3.99 8.48 -12.71
N VAL A 226 5.22 8.40 -13.21
CA VAL A 226 6.05 9.59 -13.49
C VAL A 226 5.40 10.47 -14.58
N ALA A 227 4.85 9.85 -15.62
CA ALA A 227 4.15 10.56 -16.71
C ALA A 227 2.89 11.30 -16.20
N ILE A 228 2.11 10.67 -15.31
CA ILE A 228 0.94 11.31 -14.68
C ILE A 228 1.34 12.57 -13.89
N ILE A 229 2.44 12.50 -13.15
CA ILE A 229 2.96 13.67 -12.39
C ILE A 229 3.43 14.75 -13.35
N ALA A 230 4.17 14.42 -14.41
CA ALA A 230 4.62 15.36 -15.43
C ALA A 230 3.45 16.09 -16.08
N ARG A 231 2.44 15.32 -16.54
CA ARG A 231 1.23 15.88 -17.16
C ARG A 231 0.52 16.88 -16.25
N ARG A 232 0.41 16.57 -14.95
CA ARG A 232 -0.17 17.49 -13.96
C ARG A 232 0.63 18.78 -13.85
N GLU A 233 1.96 18.71 -13.83
CA GLU A 233 2.79 19.95 -13.83
C GLU A 233 2.60 20.78 -15.09
N ASP A 234 2.46 20.13 -16.25
CA ASP A 234 2.24 20.82 -17.51
C ASP A 234 0.84 21.44 -17.58
N GLU A 235 -0.20 20.77 -17.07
CA GLU A 235 -1.54 21.32 -16.88
C GLU A 235 -1.49 22.60 -16.01
N ILE A 236 -0.73 22.58 -14.92
CA ILE A 236 -0.58 23.75 -14.03
C ILE A 236 0.17 24.90 -14.73
N LYS A 237 1.25 24.61 -15.46
CA LYS A 237 2.07 25.63 -16.16
C LYS A 237 1.34 26.29 -17.30
N GLN A 238 0.52 25.51 -18.02
CA GLN A 238 -0.24 26.01 -19.18
C GLN A 238 -1.57 26.66 -18.78
N PHE A 239 -1.96 26.54 -17.50
CA PHE A 239 -3.21 27.07 -17.02
C PHE A 239 -3.23 28.60 -17.08
N GLN A 240 -4.27 29.13 -17.70
CA GLN A 240 -4.54 30.57 -17.75
C GLN A 240 -5.75 30.89 -16.85
N PRO A 241 -5.54 31.63 -15.75
CA PRO A 241 -6.64 32.05 -14.90
C PRO A 241 -7.65 32.92 -15.65
N LYS A 242 -8.93 32.60 -15.53
CA LYS A 242 -10.04 33.40 -16.01
C LYS A 242 -10.76 34.04 -14.84
N THR A 243 -10.97 35.35 -14.88
CA THR A 243 -11.75 36.05 -13.87
C THR A 243 -13.23 35.78 -14.08
N TYR A 244 -13.90 35.42 -13.02
CA TYR A 244 -15.37 35.29 -12.98
C TYR A 244 -15.96 36.27 -11.99
N TYR A 245 -17.23 36.61 -12.20
CA TYR A 245 -17.97 37.58 -11.42
C TYR A 245 -19.26 36.94 -10.93
N GLY A 246 -19.70 37.33 -9.75
CA GLY A 246 -20.97 36.91 -9.17
C GLY A 246 -21.64 38.10 -8.46
N ILE A 247 -22.81 37.85 -7.89
CA ILE A 247 -23.51 38.88 -7.09
C ILE A 247 -23.89 38.24 -5.76
N GLU A 248 -23.59 38.91 -4.66
CA GLU A 248 -24.05 38.63 -3.32
C GLU A 248 -24.96 39.74 -2.84
N ALA A 249 -26.16 39.37 -2.37
CA ALA A 249 -27.07 40.24 -1.66
C ALA A 249 -27.14 39.80 -0.20
N GLN A 250 -26.97 40.76 0.72
CA GLN A 250 -27.13 40.51 2.16
C GLN A 250 -28.38 41.16 2.68
N THR A 251 -29.17 40.37 3.39
CA THR A 251 -30.40 40.85 4.05
C THR A 251 -30.11 41.42 5.45
N ASP A 252 -31.03 42.16 6.02
CA ASP A 252 -30.93 42.66 7.40
C ASP A 252 -30.79 41.54 8.44
N THR A 253 -31.31 40.35 8.16
CA THR A 253 -31.14 39.15 8.98
C THR A 253 -29.77 38.48 8.80
N LYS A 254 -28.86 39.11 8.10
CA LYS A 254 -27.52 38.59 7.74
C LYS A 254 -27.53 37.37 6.81
N LEU A 255 -28.67 37.02 6.23
CA LEU A 255 -28.75 35.98 5.23
C LEU A 255 -28.07 36.44 3.93
N LYS A 256 -27.20 35.62 3.38
CA LYS A 256 -26.55 35.84 2.10
C LYS A 256 -27.30 35.12 1.00
N LEU A 257 -27.70 35.88 0.01
CA LEU A 257 -28.37 35.43 -1.20
C LEU A 257 -27.38 35.54 -2.36
N ILE A 258 -27.17 34.46 -3.09
CA ILE A 258 -26.24 34.42 -4.22
C ILE A 258 -27.01 34.42 -5.51
N TRP A 259 -26.71 35.33 -6.42
CA TRP A 259 -27.32 35.39 -7.75
C TRP A 259 -27.11 34.11 -8.51
N GLN A 260 -28.12 33.66 -9.24
CA GLN A 260 -28.09 32.49 -10.09
C GLN A 260 -28.69 32.83 -11.45
N ASP A 261 -27.91 32.65 -12.51
CA ASP A 261 -28.41 32.83 -13.87
C ASP A 261 -29.57 31.86 -14.14
N GLU A 262 -30.69 32.39 -14.60
CA GLU A 262 -31.89 31.59 -14.80
C GLU A 262 -31.79 30.55 -15.90
N LYS A 263 -30.96 30.83 -16.94
CA LYS A 263 -30.77 29.94 -18.10
C LYS A 263 -29.77 28.84 -17.86
N THR A 264 -28.65 29.16 -17.24
CA THR A 264 -27.54 28.21 -17.03
C THR A 264 -27.56 27.56 -15.65
N ASN A 265 -28.27 28.14 -14.68
CA ASN A 265 -28.23 27.85 -13.24
C ASN A 265 -26.85 28.07 -12.61
N ASP A 266 -25.94 28.77 -13.27
CA ASP A 266 -24.62 29.11 -12.74
C ASP A 266 -24.73 30.29 -11.76
N THR A 267 -23.91 30.26 -10.72
CA THR A 267 -23.78 31.35 -9.74
C THR A 267 -22.66 32.34 -10.10
N LYS A 268 -22.02 32.12 -11.25
CA LYS A 268 -20.85 32.88 -11.74
C LYS A 268 -21.00 33.16 -13.23
N SER A 269 -20.50 34.32 -13.65
CA SER A 269 -20.41 34.73 -15.05
C SER A 269 -19.00 35.18 -15.40
N PHE A 270 -18.54 34.95 -16.62
CA PHE A 270 -17.29 35.50 -17.12
C PHE A 270 -17.45 36.89 -17.78
N GLU A 271 -18.72 37.34 -17.87
CA GLU A 271 -19.08 38.66 -18.46
C GLU A 271 -19.28 39.70 -17.35
N ARG A 272 -18.30 40.54 -17.13
CA ARG A 272 -18.38 41.59 -16.08
C ARG A 272 -19.49 42.59 -16.31
N ASP A 273 -19.64 43.02 -17.56
CA ASP A 273 -20.62 44.06 -17.91
C ASP A 273 -22.05 43.60 -17.61
N LYS A 274 -22.36 42.33 -17.86
CA LYS A 274 -23.63 41.72 -17.50
C LYS A 274 -23.88 41.79 -15.99
N VAL A 275 -22.88 41.38 -15.18
CA VAL A 275 -22.99 41.39 -13.71
C VAL A 275 -23.14 42.79 -13.17
N THR A 276 -22.33 43.74 -13.67
CA THR A 276 -22.40 45.16 -13.27
C THR A 276 -23.75 45.79 -13.61
N ALA A 277 -24.30 45.49 -14.79
CA ALA A 277 -25.65 45.97 -15.19
C ALA A 277 -26.75 45.45 -14.26
N ILE A 278 -26.66 44.15 -13.89
CA ILE A 278 -27.60 43.54 -12.94
C ILE A 278 -27.49 44.24 -11.57
N VAL A 279 -26.26 44.39 -11.01
CA VAL A 279 -26.07 45.05 -9.71
C VAL A 279 -26.69 46.47 -9.68
N LYS A 280 -26.49 47.26 -10.73
CA LYS A 280 -27.11 48.60 -10.86
C LYS A 280 -28.65 48.56 -10.86
N LYS A 281 -29.23 47.56 -11.51
CA LYS A 281 -30.70 47.34 -11.57
C LYS A 281 -31.26 47.01 -10.20
N LEU A 282 -30.46 46.37 -9.32
CA LEU A 282 -30.90 45.83 -8.04
C LEU A 282 -30.76 46.81 -6.85
N ASP A 283 -30.22 47.99 -7.07
CA ASP A 283 -30.07 48.99 -5.99
C ASP A 283 -31.41 49.31 -5.32
N LYS A 284 -31.44 49.24 -3.96
CA LYS A 284 -32.62 49.47 -3.10
C LYS A 284 -33.82 48.60 -3.38
N LYS A 285 -33.67 47.41 -3.99
CA LYS A 285 -34.75 46.44 -4.18
C LYS A 285 -34.89 45.56 -2.95
N GLN A 286 -36.08 45.02 -2.74
CA GLN A 286 -36.35 44.00 -1.74
C GLN A 286 -36.22 42.61 -2.37
N ALA A 287 -35.96 41.61 -1.53
CA ALA A 287 -35.95 40.21 -1.95
C ALA A 287 -37.30 39.57 -1.62
N THR A 288 -38.04 39.16 -2.62
CA THR A 288 -39.26 38.39 -2.43
C THR A 288 -38.95 36.92 -2.50
N VAL A 289 -39.27 36.17 -1.48
CA VAL A 289 -39.08 34.71 -1.43
C VAL A 289 -40.07 34.04 -2.35
N VAL A 290 -39.59 33.44 -3.42
CA VAL A 290 -40.40 32.75 -4.43
C VAL A 290 -40.71 31.31 -4.00
N ALA A 291 -39.70 30.62 -3.43
CA ALA A 291 -39.88 29.25 -2.99
C ALA A 291 -38.88 28.88 -1.87
N VAL A 292 -39.33 27.98 -1.00
CA VAL A 292 -38.48 27.35 0.03
C VAL A 292 -38.66 25.85 -0.11
N ASP A 293 -37.66 25.23 -0.78
CA ASP A 293 -37.66 23.79 -0.95
C ASP A 293 -36.98 23.12 0.25
N ARG A 294 -37.73 22.27 0.94
CA ARG A 294 -37.27 21.47 2.08
C ARG A 294 -37.14 20.01 1.63
N LYS A 295 -35.94 19.47 1.68
CA LYS A 295 -35.65 18.08 1.24
C LYS A 295 -34.97 17.30 2.35
N PRO A 296 -35.60 16.26 2.91
CA PRO A 296 -34.92 15.37 3.83
C PRO A 296 -33.81 14.63 3.10
N LYS A 297 -32.63 14.60 3.69
CA LYS A 297 -31.43 13.94 3.17
C LYS A 297 -30.88 12.99 4.21
N LYS A 298 -30.34 11.86 3.73
CA LYS A 298 -29.62 10.89 4.54
C LYS A 298 -28.23 10.69 3.94
N ALA A 299 -27.18 10.83 4.77
CA ALA A 299 -25.81 10.50 4.40
C ALA A 299 -25.35 9.32 5.24
N TYR A 300 -24.89 8.27 4.58
CA TYR A 300 -24.34 7.08 5.23
C TYR A 300 -22.86 7.28 5.54
N ALA A 301 -22.36 6.55 6.53
CA ALA A 301 -20.93 6.55 6.86
C ALA A 301 -20.11 6.11 5.65
N PRO A 302 -18.89 6.65 5.48
CA PRO A 302 -17.94 6.09 4.53
C PRO A 302 -17.68 4.62 4.84
N GLY A 303 -17.45 3.79 3.82
CA GLY A 303 -17.13 2.37 4.01
C GLY A 303 -15.90 2.16 4.91
N LEU A 304 -15.70 0.94 5.37
CA LEU A 304 -14.51 0.56 6.14
C LEU A 304 -13.23 0.87 5.37
N TYR A 305 -12.10 0.86 6.05
CA TYR A 305 -10.81 1.10 5.42
C TYR A 305 -10.31 -0.13 4.65
N ASP A 306 -9.94 0.08 3.39
CA ASP A 306 -8.83 -0.61 2.74
C ASP A 306 -7.51 0.12 3.06
N LEU A 307 -6.38 -0.43 2.61
CA LEU A 307 -5.08 0.21 2.84
C LEU A 307 -4.96 1.56 2.15
N THR A 308 -5.42 1.68 0.90
CA THR A 308 -5.26 2.90 0.10
C THR A 308 -6.04 4.07 0.72
N GLU A 309 -7.26 3.83 1.16
CA GLU A 309 -8.08 4.86 1.80
C GLU A 309 -7.51 5.30 3.15
N LEU A 310 -7.00 4.33 3.94
CA LEU A 310 -6.30 4.66 5.19
C LEU A 310 -5.04 5.49 4.95
N GLN A 311 -4.28 5.17 3.89
CA GLN A 311 -3.10 5.97 3.50
C GLN A 311 -3.49 7.38 3.07
N ARG A 312 -4.61 7.56 2.35
CA ARG A 312 -5.14 8.87 1.97
C ARG A 312 -5.49 9.72 3.18
N ASP A 313 -6.28 9.16 4.10
CA ASP A 313 -6.71 9.87 5.31
C ASP A 313 -5.51 10.18 6.22
N ALA A 314 -4.56 9.26 6.39
CA ALA A 314 -3.35 9.49 7.16
C ALA A 314 -2.46 10.59 6.53
N ASN A 315 -2.37 10.64 5.20
CA ASN A 315 -1.65 11.71 4.52
C ASN A 315 -2.36 13.05 4.67
N LYS A 316 -3.68 13.11 4.40
CA LYS A 316 -4.50 14.33 4.53
C LYS A 316 -4.44 14.91 5.94
N LEU A 317 -4.55 14.08 6.97
CA LEU A 317 -4.73 14.52 8.36
C LEU A 317 -3.41 14.71 9.12
N PHE A 318 -2.41 13.91 8.81
CA PHE A 318 -1.16 13.87 9.57
C PHE A 318 0.09 14.11 8.73
N GLY A 319 -0.05 14.18 7.40
CA GLY A 319 1.07 14.30 6.47
C GLY A 319 1.94 13.03 6.37
N TYR A 320 1.43 11.88 6.82
CA TYR A 320 2.16 10.62 6.74
C TYR A 320 2.26 10.15 5.30
N SER A 321 3.43 9.64 4.91
CA SER A 321 3.58 8.99 3.61
C SER A 321 2.83 7.65 3.56
N ALA A 322 2.51 7.19 2.35
CA ALA A 322 1.90 5.88 2.14
C ALA A 322 2.76 4.75 2.75
N LYS A 323 4.09 4.85 2.61
CA LYS A 323 5.02 3.87 3.19
C LYS A 323 5.09 3.95 4.71
N GLU A 324 5.09 5.15 5.29
CA GLU A 324 5.04 5.33 6.74
C GLU A 324 3.77 4.75 7.34
N THR A 325 2.61 5.06 6.73
CA THR A 325 1.31 4.51 7.15
C THR A 325 1.31 2.98 7.10
N LEU A 326 1.81 2.38 6.02
CA LEU A 326 1.93 0.91 5.91
C LEU A 326 2.83 0.33 7.00
N ASN A 327 3.97 0.96 7.31
CA ASN A 327 4.89 0.48 8.35
C ASN A 327 4.25 0.55 9.75
N ILE A 328 3.47 1.59 10.03
CA ILE A 328 2.72 1.73 11.28
C ILE A 328 1.65 0.63 11.37
N MET A 329 0.89 0.44 10.30
CA MET A 329 -0.11 -0.62 10.21
C MET A 329 0.47 -2.02 10.42
N GLN A 330 1.66 -2.28 9.82
CA GLN A 330 2.35 -3.56 9.98
C GLN A 330 2.67 -3.84 11.46
N LYS A 331 3.10 -2.83 12.22
CA LYS A 331 3.35 -2.95 13.67
C LYS A 331 2.06 -3.19 14.46
N LEU A 332 0.99 -2.45 14.15
CA LEU A 332 -0.30 -2.62 14.80
C LEU A 332 -0.88 -4.02 14.57
N TYR A 333 -0.63 -4.61 13.40
CA TYR A 333 -1.03 -5.96 13.05
C TYR A 333 -0.11 -7.03 13.66
N GLU A 334 1.23 -6.95 13.44
CA GLU A 334 2.15 -8.03 13.79
C GLU A 334 2.57 -8.03 15.25
N GLN A 335 2.92 -6.86 15.79
CA GLN A 335 3.47 -6.71 17.14
C GLN A 335 2.37 -6.54 18.18
N HIS A 336 1.46 -5.61 17.94
CA HIS A 336 0.38 -5.29 18.85
C HIS A 336 -0.86 -6.16 18.68
N LYS A 337 -1.06 -6.75 17.49
CA LYS A 337 -2.22 -7.56 17.11
C LYS A 337 -3.56 -6.85 17.30
N LEU A 338 -3.58 -5.54 17.18
CA LEU A 338 -4.74 -4.68 17.43
C LEU A 338 -5.61 -4.46 16.19
N LEU A 339 -5.07 -4.61 14.99
CA LEU A 339 -5.76 -4.43 13.73
C LEU A 339 -5.65 -5.68 12.87
N THR A 340 -6.60 -5.85 11.95
CA THR A 340 -6.58 -6.93 10.97
C THR A 340 -5.51 -6.70 9.90
N TYR A 341 -5.34 -7.63 8.97
CA TYR A 341 -4.28 -7.59 7.97
C TYR A 341 -4.29 -6.28 7.16
N PRO A 342 -3.15 -5.58 7.05
CA PRO A 342 -3.12 -4.22 6.50
C PRO A 342 -3.22 -4.14 4.98
N ARG A 343 -2.81 -5.17 4.22
CA ARG A 343 -2.73 -5.12 2.75
C ARG A 343 -3.98 -5.69 2.11
N THR A 344 -5.09 -5.03 2.29
CA THR A 344 -6.38 -5.38 1.70
C THR A 344 -6.90 -4.27 0.80
N ASP A 345 -7.58 -4.65 -0.26
CA ASP A 345 -8.32 -3.77 -1.17
C ASP A 345 -9.82 -3.74 -0.85
N SER A 346 -10.27 -4.63 0.04
CA SER A 346 -11.67 -4.70 0.43
C SER A 346 -12.03 -3.68 1.50
N ARG A 347 -13.20 -3.09 1.37
CA ARG A 347 -13.87 -2.22 2.36
C ARG A 347 -15.05 -2.92 3.03
N TYR A 348 -15.16 -4.24 2.84
CA TYR A 348 -16.26 -5.06 3.32
C TYR A 348 -15.77 -6.14 4.26
N LEU A 349 -16.65 -6.59 5.13
CA LEU A 349 -16.44 -7.76 5.99
C LEU A 349 -17.12 -8.98 5.37
N SER A 350 -16.57 -10.15 5.64
CA SER A 350 -17.24 -11.42 5.37
C SER A 350 -18.28 -11.75 6.46
N ASN A 351 -19.27 -12.55 6.12
CA ASN A 351 -20.37 -12.88 7.04
C ASN A 351 -19.93 -13.58 8.35
N ASP A 352 -18.84 -14.34 8.32
CA ASP A 352 -18.28 -14.99 9.50
C ASP A 352 -17.74 -14.01 10.56
N ILE A 353 -17.30 -12.82 10.14
CA ILE A 353 -16.81 -11.75 11.03
C ILE A 353 -17.93 -11.15 11.86
N VAL A 354 -19.17 -11.14 11.38
CA VAL A 354 -20.28 -10.46 12.04
C VAL A 354 -20.49 -10.92 13.48
N ALA A 355 -20.36 -12.22 13.72
CA ALA A 355 -20.49 -12.80 15.07
C ALA A 355 -19.41 -12.32 16.05
N THR A 356 -18.25 -11.88 15.56
CA THR A 356 -17.12 -11.38 16.37
C THR A 356 -17.19 -9.87 16.68
N LEU A 357 -18.05 -9.12 16.00
CA LEU A 357 -18.12 -7.66 16.15
C LEU A 357 -18.35 -7.19 17.59
N PRO A 358 -19.22 -7.84 18.42
CA PRO A 358 -19.41 -7.41 19.81
C PRO A 358 -18.14 -7.48 20.64
N ASP A 359 -17.31 -8.53 20.45
CA ASP A 359 -16.08 -8.69 21.22
C ASP A 359 -14.97 -7.74 20.74
N ARG A 360 -14.90 -7.46 19.44
CA ARG A 360 -14.05 -6.41 18.87
C ARG A 360 -14.38 -5.02 19.40
N LEU A 361 -15.67 -4.71 19.50
CA LEU A 361 -16.16 -3.46 20.08
C LEU A 361 -15.76 -3.34 21.57
N LYS A 362 -15.94 -4.39 22.36
CA LYS A 362 -15.51 -4.42 23.77
C LYS A 362 -14.01 -4.23 23.90
N ALA A 363 -13.22 -4.86 23.04
CA ALA A 363 -11.76 -4.78 23.05
C ALA A 363 -11.23 -3.36 22.77
N CYS A 364 -11.90 -2.60 21.89
CA CYS A 364 -11.52 -1.22 21.61
C CYS A 364 -12.23 -0.18 22.50
N ALA A 365 -13.06 -0.58 23.49
CA ALA A 365 -13.84 0.29 24.35
C ALA A 365 -13.00 1.00 25.43
N ILE A 366 -12.01 1.78 25.02
CA ILE A 366 -11.24 2.68 25.90
C ILE A 366 -12.05 3.91 26.28
N LYS A 367 -11.54 4.71 27.20
CA LYS A 367 -12.24 5.85 27.80
C LYS A 367 -12.99 6.71 26.78
N GLU A 368 -12.37 7.02 25.67
CA GLU A 368 -12.91 7.92 24.64
C GLU A 368 -13.98 7.25 23.78
N TYR A 369 -13.86 5.95 23.47
CA TYR A 369 -14.82 5.24 22.62
C TYR A 369 -15.91 4.53 23.40
N ARG A 370 -15.76 4.34 24.71
CA ARG A 370 -16.71 3.60 25.54
C ARG A 370 -18.15 4.07 25.42
N PRO A 371 -18.47 5.38 25.42
CA PRO A 371 -19.84 5.83 25.24
C PRO A 371 -20.43 5.45 23.87
N LEU A 372 -19.61 5.53 22.81
CA LEU A 372 -20.01 5.19 21.46
C LEU A 372 -20.22 3.68 21.32
N VAL A 373 -19.30 2.88 21.86
CA VAL A 373 -19.42 1.42 21.88
C VAL A 373 -20.70 0.98 22.62
N ASN A 374 -20.99 1.55 23.76
CA ASN A 374 -22.18 1.24 24.54
C ASN A 374 -23.46 1.55 23.73
N LYS A 375 -23.49 2.65 22.97
CA LYS A 375 -24.62 2.98 22.09
C LYS A 375 -24.83 1.92 21.00
N VAL A 376 -23.74 1.42 20.38
CA VAL A 376 -23.82 0.38 19.37
C VAL A 376 -24.29 -0.94 19.98
N LEU A 377 -23.71 -1.34 21.12
CA LEU A 377 -24.04 -2.61 21.81
C LEU A 377 -25.41 -2.62 22.48
N ALA A 378 -26.06 -1.46 22.66
CA ALA A 378 -27.42 -1.37 23.20
C ALA A 378 -28.49 -2.04 22.29
N LYS A 379 -28.14 -2.33 21.04
CA LYS A 379 -28.98 -3.01 20.06
C LYS A 379 -28.21 -4.14 19.39
N PRO A 380 -28.90 -5.23 18.96
CA PRO A 380 -28.26 -6.27 18.16
C PRO A 380 -27.64 -5.69 16.88
N ILE A 381 -26.38 -6.02 16.61
CA ILE A 381 -25.69 -5.59 15.39
C ILE A 381 -26.28 -6.36 14.21
N LYS A 382 -26.90 -5.65 13.29
CA LYS A 382 -27.43 -6.22 12.05
C LYS A 382 -26.46 -5.99 10.91
N ALA A 383 -25.97 -7.08 10.31
CA ALA A 383 -25.22 -7.03 9.07
C ALA A 383 -26.08 -6.40 7.96
N ASN A 384 -25.51 -5.52 7.19
CA ASN A 384 -26.11 -4.97 5.99
C ASN A 384 -25.07 -4.84 4.86
N LYS A 385 -25.55 -4.75 3.63
CA LYS A 385 -24.69 -4.71 2.43
C LYS A 385 -23.80 -3.46 2.32
N SER A 386 -23.89 -2.50 3.23
CA SER A 386 -23.00 -1.34 3.24
C SER A 386 -21.61 -1.65 3.80
N PHE A 387 -21.47 -2.69 4.64
CA PHE A 387 -20.19 -3.09 5.22
C PHE A 387 -19.96 -4.61 5.31
N VAL A 388 -20.95 -5.45 5.00
CA VAL A 388 -20.83 -6.92 4.95
C VAL A 388 -21.29 -7.42 3.59
N ASP A 389 -20.36 -7.93 2.78
CA ASP A 389 -20.66 -8.49 1.47
C ASP A 389 -19.53 -9.44 1.04
N ASP A 390 -19.76 -10.75 1.14
CA ASP A 390 -18.77 -11.78 0.80
C ASP A 390 -18.29 -11.67 -0.66
N SER A 391 -19.14 -11.18 -1.58
CA SER A 391 -18.78 -11.03 -3.00
C SER A 391 -17.77 -9.91 -3.25
N LYS A 392 -17.56 -9.02 -2.28
CA LYS A 392 -16.64 -7.88 -2.33
C LYS A 392 -15.43 -8.07 -1.41
N VAL A 393 -15.27 -9.24 -0.84
CA VAL A 393 -14.09 -9.64 -0.08
C VAL A 393 -13.26 -10.55 -0.98
N SER A 394 -12.08 -10.07 -1.38
CA SER A 394 -11.11 -10.83 -2.18
C SER A 394 -10.27 -11.75 -1.27
N ASP A 395 -8.99 -11.48 -1.15
CA ASP A 395 -8.05 -12.24 -0.34
C ASP A 395 -8.23 -11.96 1.16
N HIS A 396 -8.63 -10.74 1.52
CA HIS A 396 -8.80 -10.27 2.89
C HIS A 396 -9.99 -9.30 3.01
N HIS A 397 -10.66 -9.32 4.16
CA HIS A 397 -11.68 -8.33 4.48
C HIS A 397 -11.07 -6.98 4.88
N ALA A 398 -11.90 -5.96 5.06
CA ALA A 398 -11.52 -4.60 5.46
C ALA A 398 -10.67 -4.56 6.75
N ILE A 399 -9.93 -3.47 6.92
CA ILE A 399 -9.13 -3.18 8.11
C ILE A 399 -10.06 -2.77 9.26
N ILE A 400 -10.10 -3.57 10.33
CA ILE A 400 -10.88 -3.31 11.54
C ILE A 400 -10.07 -3.67 12.80
N PRO A 401 -10.49 -3.24 14.00
CA PRO A 401 -9.93 -3.71 15.26
C PRO A 401 -10.12 -5.23 15.43
N THR A 402 -9.19 -5.86 16.14
CA THR A 402 -9.28 -7.26 16.57
C THR A 402 -9.95 -7.37 17.94
N GLU A 403 -10.07 -8.58 18.46
CA GLU A 403 -10.53 -8.89 19.83
C GLU A 403 -9.45 -8.61 20.90
N GLN A 404 -8.26 -8.18 20.49
CA GLN A 404 -7.17 -7.84 21.42
C GLN A 404 -7.44 -6.53 22.14
N VAL A 405 -7.46 -6.56 23.46
CA VAL A 405 -7.64 -5.37 24.28
C VAL A 405 -6.46 -4.40 24.10
N VAL A 406 -6.78 -3.15 23.75
CA VAL A 406 -5.76 -2.13 23.52
C VAL A 406 -5.12 -1.64 24.81
N GLN A 407 -3.79 -1.57 24.84
CA GLN A 407 -2.99 -0.99 25.91
C GLN A 407 -2.33 0.29 25.41
N ILE A 408 -3.02 1.43 25.56
CA ILE A 408 -2.62 2.74 24.99
C ILE A 408 -1.17 3.10 25.34
N GLY A 409 -0.74 2.85 26.57
CA GLY A 409 0.62 3.18 27.03
C GLY A 409 1.74 2.43 26.30
N LYS A 410 1.41 1.39 25.52
CA LYS A 410 2.39 0.66 24.69
C LYS A 410 2.46 1.18 23.24
N LEU A 411 1.54 2.05 22.84
CA LEU A 411 1.50 2.61 21.50
C LEU A 411 2.27 3.91 21.41
N SER A 412 3.04 4.10 20.36
CA SER A 412 3.59 5.41 20.01
C SER A 412 2.48 6.37 19.60
N ALA A 413 2.77 7.67 19.61
CA ALA A 413 1.81 8.69 19.16
C ALA A 413 1.35 8.49 17.71
N GLN A 414 2.23 7.97 16.84
CA GLN A 414 1.90 7.67 15.45
C GLN A 414 0.98 6.45 15.33
N GLU A 415 1.28 5.39 16.08
CA GLU A 415 0.44 4.18 16.13
C GLU A 415 -0.94 4.48 16.68
N LEU A 416 -1.02 5.34 17.72
CA LEU A 416 -2.30 5.76 18.28
C LEU A 416 -3.15 6.54 17.28
N LYS A 417 -2.56 7.43 16.49
CA LYS A 417 -3.28 8.19 15.44
C LYS A 417 -3.88 7.28 14.36
N ILE A 418 -3.13 6.29 13.90
CA ILE A 418 -3.63 5.33 12.89
C ILE A 418 -4.68 4.42 13.50
N TYR A 419 -4.48 3.95 14.73
CA TYR A 419 -5.48 3.15 15.46
C TYR A 419 -6.80 3.92 15.64
N ASP A 420 -6.74 5.20 16.02
CA ASP A 420 -7.90 6.10 16.15
C ASP A 420 -8.70 6.22 14.85
N LEU A 421 -8.01 6.38 13.71
CA LEU A 421 -8.69 6.42 12.41
C LEU A 421 -9.51 5.15 12.16
N VAL A 422 -8.87 3.98 12.37
CA VAL A 422 -9.52 2.70 12.10
C VAL A 422 -10.68 2.45 13.06
N VAL A 423 -10.52 2.71 14.36
CA VAL A 423 -11.60 2.54 15.35
C VAL A 423 -12.77 3.46 15.06
N LYS A 424 -12.51 4.74 14.75
CA LYS A 424 -13.59 5.68 14.41
C LYS A 424 -14.34 5.28 13.14
N ARG A 425 -13.63 4.83 12.11
CA ARG A 425 -14.26 4.35 10.87
C ARG A 425 -15.10 3.09 11.12
N PHE A 426 -14.57 2.17 11.93
CA PHE A 426 -15.27 0.95 12.34
C PHE A 426 -16.54 1.26 13.14
N LEU A 427 -16.48 2.20 14.08
CA LEU A 427 -17.67 2.65 14.82
C LEU A 427 -18.69 3.33 13.90
N ALA A 428 -18.22 4.23 13.02
CA ALA A 428 -19.10 5.01 12.15
C ALA A 428 -20.00 4.16 11.25
N VAL A 429 -19.51 3.05 10.69
CA VAL A 429 -20.32 2.17 9.84
C VAL A 429 -21.42 1.42 10.62
N LEU A 430 -21.27 1.31 11.94
CA LEU A 430 -22.24 0.67 12.84
C LEU A 430 -23.29 1.65 13.39
N PHE A 431 -23.10 2.95 13.18
CA PHE A 431 -24.04 4.00 13.55
C PHE A 431 -25.11 4.19 12.47
N PRO A 432 -26.27 4.76 12.81
CA PRO A 432 -27.31 5.13 11.83
C PRO A 432 -26.80 6.24 10.90
N ALA A 433 -27.53 6.43 9.80
CA ALA A 433 -27.26 7.52 8.87
C ALA A 433 -27.32 8.89 9.56
N TYR A 434 -26.53 9.83 9.06
CA TYR A 434 -26.67 11.25 9.35
C TYR A 434 -27.89 11.77 8.62
N GLU A 435 -28.89 12.29 9.34
CA GLU A 435 -30.15 12.79 8.78
C GLU A 435 -30.24 14.31 8.95
N TYR A 436 -30.55 14.99 7.86
CA TYR A 436 -30.67 16.42 7.84
C TYR A 436 -31.72 16.86 6.83
N GLU A 437 -32.31 18.01 7.06
CA GLU A 437 -33.13 18.70 6.09
C GLU A 437 -32.28 19.72 5.35
N GLN A 438 -32.20 19.60 4.06
CA GLN A 438 -31.58 20.61 3.19
C GLN A 438 -32.64 21.61 2.76
N LEU A 439 -32.42 22.89 3.08
CA LEU A 439 -33.28 23.98 2.65
C LEU A 439 -32.60 24.69 1.46
N THR A 440 -33.39 24.90 0.42
CA THR A 440 -32.99 25.77 -0.70
C THR A 440 -34.00 26.86 -0.84
N LEU A 441 -33.59 28.08 -0.51
CA LEU A 441 -34.38 29.28 -0.66
C LEU A 441 -34.12 29.86 -2.03
N ARG A 442 -35.20 30.21 -2.76
CA ARG A 442 -35.14 31.00 -3.98
C ARG A 442 -35.87 32.31 -3.77
N ALA A 443 -35.23 33.41 -4.09
CA ALA A 443 -35.78 34.73 -3.99
C ALA A 443 -35.64 35.47 -5.33
N ASP A 444 -36.58 36.36 -5.60
CA ASP A 444 -36.51 37.33 -6.67
C ASP A 444 -36.06 38.68 -6.09
N ILE A 445 -35.09 39.31 -6.72
CA ILE A 445 -34.71 40.70 -6.43
C ILE A 445 -34.73 41.45 -7.75
N GLY A 446 -35.80 42.22 -8.00
CA GLY A 446 -35.90 43.05 -9.21
C GLY A 446 -35.93 42.24 -10.53
N GLY A 447 -36.48 41.07 -10.55
CA GLY A 447 -36.56 40.15 -11.68
C GLY A 447 -35.34 39.30 -11.91
N GLU A 448 -34.43 39.24 -10.94
CA GLU A 448 -33.23 38.37 -10.97
C GLU A 448 -33.33 37.31 -9.89
N ARG A 449 -32.94 36.09 -10.22
CA ARG A 449 -33.01 34.95 -9.31
C ARG A 449 -31.81 34.93 -8.35
N PHE A 450 -32.11 34.77 -7.07
CA PHE A 450 -31.15 34.58 -6.01
C PHE A 450 -31.43 33.28 -5.25
N VAL A 451 -30.37 32.63 -4.76
CA VAL A 451 -30.47 31.38 -4.02
C VAL A 451 -29.67 31.43 -2.71
N ALA A 452 -30.21 30.79 -1.69
CA ALA A 452 -29.47 30.50 -0.48
C ALA A 452 -29.68 29.03 -0.08
N ARG A 453 -28.68 28.43 0.54
CA ARG A 453 -28.75 27.05 1.02
C ARG A 453 -28.56 27.00 2.53
N GLY A 454 -29.40 26.22 3.18
CA GLY A 454 -29.32 25.96 4.61
C GLY A 454 -29.40 24.48 4.91
N LYS A 455 -29.00 24.11 6.12
CA LYS A 455 -29.01 22.75 6.60
C LYS A 455 -29.47 22.72 8.04
N THR A 456 -30.48 21.89 8.33
CA THR A 456 -30.96 21.63 9.69
C THR A 456 -30.66 20.15 10.01
N VAL A 457 -29.85 19.90 11.03
CA VAL A 457 -29.54 18.54 11.45
C VAL A 457 -30.76 17.96 12.22
N ILE A 458 -31.22 16.81 11.76
CA ILE A 458 -32.32 16.05 12.40
C ILE A 458 -31.72 15.00 13.34
N ALA A 459 -30.71 14.23 12.85
CA ALA A 459 -30.01 13.23 13.65
C ALA A 459 -28.54 13.22 13.28
N ALA A 460 -27.67 13.33 14.27
CA ALA A 460 -26.20 13.33 14.06
C ALA A 460 -25.66 12.02 13.48
N GLY A 461 -26.33 10.89 13.78
CA GLY A 461 -25.95 9.59 13.24
C GLY A 461 -24.45 9.29 13.41
N TRP A 462 -23.83 8.76 12.38
CA TRP A 462 -22.40 8.40 12.40
C TRP A 462 -21.45 9.60 12.57
N LYS A 463 -21.88 10.83 12.25
CA LYS A 463 -21.05 12.04 12.47
C LYS A 463 -20.75 12.28 13.96
N GLU A 464 -21.54 11.71 14.86
CA GLU A 464 -21.27 11.75 16.30
C GLU A 464 -19.90 11.14 16.68
N VAL A 465 -19.45 10.16 15.91
CA VAL A 465 -18.12 9.52 16.11
C VAL A 465 -16.98 10.50 15.85
N TYR A 466 -17.21 11.53 15.04
CA TYR A 466 -16.22 12.55 14.63
C TYR A 466 -16.49 13.92 15.25
N SER A 467 -17.20 14.00 16.36
CA SER A 467 -17.76 15.22 16.97
C SER A 467 -16.77 16.38 17.19
N ASN A 468 -15.47 16.14 17.08
CA ASN A 468 -14.43 17.16 17.20
C ASN A 468 -13.84 17.65 15.87
N ARG A 469 -14.43 17.25 14.73
CA ARG A 469 -13.99 17.71 13.41
C ARG A 469 -15.10 18.52 12.76
N THR A 470 -14.89 19.82 12.64
CA THR A 470 -15.60 20.67 11.69
C THR A 470 -15.02 20.36 10.31
N GLU A 471 -15.69 19.53 9.53
CA GLU A 471 -15.44 19.45 8.10
C GLU A 471 -16.22 20.62 7.47
N ASP A 472 -15.50 21.62 6.98
CA ASP A 472 -16.03 22.59 6.02
C ASP A 472 -16.27 21.80 4.72
N GLU A 473 -17.49 21.27 4.57
CA GLU A 473 -17.95 20.69 3.30
C GLU A 473 -18.17 21.87 2.34
N GLU A 474 -17.17 22.21 1.53
CA GLU A 474 -17.40 23.06 0.36
C GLU A 474 -18.41 22.35 -0.54
N SER A 475 -19.58 22.97 -0.74
CA SER A 475 -20.57 22.44 -1.68
C SER A 475 -20.04 22.55 -3.10
N GLU A 476 -20.27 21.51 -3.92
CA GLU A 476 -19.85 21.49 -5.34
C GLU A 476 -20.34 22.72 -6.13
N ASP A 477 -21.43 23.34 -5.72
CA ASP A 477 -22.07 24.50 -6.37
C ASP A 477 -21.51 25.85 -5.90
N GLY A 478 -20.53 25.87 -4.98
CA GLY A 478 -19.96 27.10 -4.40
C GLY A 478 -20.93 27.89 -3.49
N LEU A 479 -22.06 27.31 -3.12
CA LEU A 479 -23.01 27.88 -2.16
C LEU A 479 -22.63 27.45 -0.74
N GLN A 480 -22.30 28.40 0.12
CA GLN A 480 -22.03 28.12 1.54
C GLN A 480 -23.32 27.78 2.27
N GLU A 481 -23.30 26.71 3.06
CA GLU A 481 -24.41 26.39 3.98
C GLU A 481 -24.47 27.43 5.10
N GLN A 482 -25.65 27.96 5.35
CA GLN A 482 -25.91 28.93 6.41
C GLN A 482 -27.11 28.51 7.22
N LEU A 483 -27.23 29.06 8.44
CA LEU A 483 -28.45 28.95 9.24
C LEU A 483 -29.52 29.83 8.60
N LEU A 484 -30.54 29.21 8.03
CA LEU A 484 -31.66 29.93 7.49
C LEU A 484 -32.69 30.21 8.62
N PRO A 485 -33.15 31.46 8.79
CA PRO A 485 -34.27 31.75 9.67
C PRO A 485 -35.56 31.06 9.17
N LYS A 486 -36.63 31.09 10.00
CA LYS A 486 -37.95 30.62 9.55
C LYS A 486 -38.44 31.58 8.46
N ILE A 487 -38.39 31.11 7.23
CA ILE A 487 -38.82 31.85 6.04
C ILE A 487 -39.80 30.98 5.25
N GLU A 488 -40.85 31.60 4.71
CA GLU A 488 -41.85 30.95 3.85
C GLU A 488 -41.89 31.65 2.47
N ALA A 489 -42.50 30.96 1.51
CA ALA A 489 -42.75 31.56 0.21
C ALA A 489 -43.74 32.75 0.35
N GLY A 490 -43.41 33.84 -0.29
CA GLY A 490 -44.15 35.12 -0.18
C GLY A 490 -43.52 36.12 0.79
N ASP A 491 -42.63 35.70 1.67
CA ASP A 491 -41.95 36.62 2.58
C ASP A 491 -41.11 37.65 1.81
N VAL A 492 -41.07 38.88 2.32
CA VAL A 492 -40.30 39.96 1.78
C VAL A 492 -39.16 40.28 2.72
N LEU A 493 -37.93 40.12 2.24
CA LEU A 493 -36.72 40.37 3.01
C LEU A 493 -36.10 41.72 2.60
N ALA A 494 -35.85 42.55 3.60
CA ALA A 494 -35.11 43.79 3.35
C ALA A 494 -33.66 43.48 2.99
N VAL A 495 -33.25 43.96 1.82
CA VAL A 495 -31.87 43.83 1.33
C VAL A 495 -31.07 45.00 1.82
N ARG A 496 -30.02 44.72 2.60
CA ARG A 496 -29.13 45.76 3.15
C ARG A 496 -28.17 46.30 2.08
N TYR A 497 -27.57 45.41 1.32
CA TYR A 497 -26.71 45.78 0.19
C TYR A 497 -26.65 44.66 -0.83
N VAL A 498 -26.35 45.01 -2.06
CA VAL A 498 -26.01 44.11 -3.15
C VAL A 498 -24.60 44.47 -3.62
N SER A 499 -23.74 43.47 -3.76
CA SER A 499 -22.36 43.68 -4.17
C SER A 499 -21.92 42.72 -5.28
N GLU A 500 -21.10 43.20 -6.18
CA GLU A 500 -20.36 42.39 -7.14
C GLU A 500 -19.29 41.61 -6.38
N THR A 501 -19.20 40.32 -6.64
CA THR A 501 -18.12 39.46 -6.17
C THR A 501 -17.26 39.05 -7.36
N SER A 502 -15.97 38.84 -7.14
CA SER A 502 -15.08 38.37 -8.18
C SER A 502 -14.10 37.35 -7.66
N GLY A 503 -13.71 36.45 -8.54
CA GLY A 503 -12.68 35.45 -8.26
C GLY A 503 -11.98 35.02 -9.53
N GLN A 504 -10.97 34.20 -9.41
CA GLN A 504 -10.25 33.64 -10.55
C GLN A 504 -10.33 32.13 -10.48
N THR A 505 -10.46 31.50 -11.65
CA THR A 505 -10.29 30.05 -11.77
C THR A 505 -8.87 29.68 -11.33
N LYS A 506 -8.74 28.55 -10.65
CA LYS A 506 -7.44 28.07 -10.14
C LYS A 506 -6.98 26.84 -10.94
N PRO A 507 -5.68 26.67 -11.15
CA PRO A 507 -5.16 25.45 -11.73
C PRO A 507 -5.46 24.25 -10.80
N PRO A 508 -5.40 23.02 -11.32
CA PRO A 508 -5.42 21.86 -10.45
C PRO A 508 -4.21 21.91 -9.49
N ALA A 509 -4.37 21.39 -8.27
CA ALA A 509 -3.27 21.34 -7.32
C ALA A 509 -2.20 20.32 -7.75
N TYR A 510 -0.93 20.57 -7.35
CA TYR A 510 0.11 19.55 -7.43
C TYR A 510 -0.33 18.27 -6.71
N PHE A 511 0.20 17.13 -7.15
CA PHE A 511 -0.05 15.89 -6.41
C PHE A 511 0.57 15.95 -5.03
N ASN A 512 -0.14 15.41 -4.04
CA ASN A 512 0.40 14.87 -2.81
C ASN A 512 0.28 13.34 -2.85
N GLU A 513 0.77 12.62 -1.84
CA GLU A 513 0.70 11.16 -1.88
C GLU A 513 -0.75 10.64 -1.88
N ALA A 514 -1.68 11.30 -1.20
CA ALA A 514 -3.09 10.90 -1.20
C ALA A 514 -3.72 11.02 -2.60
N THR A 515 -3.52 12.15 -3.27
CA THR A 515 -4.06 12.37 -4.62
C THR A 515 -3.33 11.55 -5.68
N LEU A 516 -2.04 11.26 -5.50
CA LEU A 516 -1.29 10.35 -6.37
C LEU A 516 -1.79 8.92 -6.25
N LEU A 517 -2.06 8.43 -5.04
CA LEU A 517 -2.68 7.12 -4.82
C LEU A 517 -4.04 7.03 -5.53
N THR A 518 -4.84 8.11 -5.49
CA THR A 518 -6.11 8.18 -6.23
C THR A 518 -5.89 8.10 -7.75
N ALA A 519 -4.87 8.79 -8.27
CA ALA A 519 -4.52 8.74 -9.69
C ALA A 519 -4.01 7.35 -10.11
N MET A 520 -3.25 6.66 -9.25
CA MET A 520 -2.79 5.30 -9.49
C MET A 520 -3.94 4.29 -9.47
N GLU A 521 -4.92 4.47 -8.60
CA GLU A 521 -6.10 3.61 -8.51
C GLU A 521 -7.05 3.82 -9.70
N ASN A 522 -7.19 5.06 -10.18
CA ASN A 522 -8.07 5.44 -11.26
C ASN A 522 -7.31 6.15 -12.39
N PRO A 523 -6.40 5.45 -13.10
CA PRO A 523 -5.52 6.10 -14.08
C PRO A 523 -6.21 6.40 -15.41
N ALA A 524 -7.45 5.96 -15.62
CA ALA A 524 -8.18 6.07 -16.89
C ALA A 524 -8.25 7.50 -17.45
N LYS A 525 -8.39 8.50 -16.59
CA LYS A 525 -8.43 9.92 -17.00
C LYS A 525 -7.10 10.47 -17.56
N TYR A 526 -6.01 9.71 -17.39
CA TYR A 526 -4.69 10.04 -17.91
C TYR A 526 -4.33 9.22 -19.16
N MET A 527 -5.29 8.43 -19.68
CA MET A 527 -5.15 7.69 -20.93
C MET A 527 -5.70 8.53 -22.07
N GLU A 528 -5.09 8.41 -23.21
CA GLU A 528 -5.57 9.04 -24.47
C GLU A 528 -6.50 8.12 -25.26
N THR A 529 -6.92 7.00 -24.68
CA THR A 529 -7.75 6.01 -25.34
C THR A 529 -9.24 6.24 -25.08
N THR A 530 -10.06 5.97 -26.09
CA THR A 530 -11.51 5.89 -26.01
C THR A 530 -12.02 4.45 -25.71
N ASP A 531 -11.12 3.50 -25.53
CA ASP A 531 -11.47 2.10 -25.25
C ASP A 531 -12.07 1.96 -23.85
N LYS A 532 -13.40 1.85 -23.81
CA LYS A 532 -14.18 1.69 -22.57
C LYS A 532 -13.87 0.34 -21.89
N ALA A 533 -13.58 -0.71 -22.65
CA ALA A 533 -13.29 -2.02 -22.09
C ALA A 533 -11.94 -2.00 -21.32
N LEU A 534 -10.93 -1.34 -21.91
CA LEU A 534 -9.63 -1.18 -21.26
C LEU A 534 -9.73 -0.32 -19.99
N THR A 535 -10.51 0.76 -20.05
CA THR A 535 -10.81 1.61 -18.88
C THR A 535 -11.48 0.82 -17.77
N GLN A 536 -12.44 -0.04 -18.12
CA GLN A 536 -13.14 -0.91 -17.17
C GLN A 536 -12.20 -1.95 -16.56
N THR A 537 -11.37 -2.62 -17.34
CA THR A 537 -10.36 -3.56 -16.86
C THR A 537 -9.41 -2.91 -15.83
N LEU A 538 -8.87 -1.72 -16.14
CA LEU A 538 -8.00 -1.01 -15.20
C LEU A 538 -8.70 -0.68 -13.87
N LYS A 539 -9.99 -0.36 -13.92
CA LYS A 539 -10.78 -0.11 -12.72
C LYS A 539 -11.00 -1.38 -11.90
N GLU A 540 -11.30 -2.50 -12.55
CA GLU A 540 -11.56 -3.80 -11.91
C GLU A 540 -10.29 -4.42 -11.34
N THR A 541 -9.14 -4.26 -12.01
CA THR A 541 -7.83 -4.76 -11.56
C THR A 541 -7.10 -3.84 -10.59
N GLY A 542 -7.74 -2.73 -10.19
CA GLY A 542 -7.22 -1.78 -9.21
C GLY A 542 -6.19 -0.78 -9.75
N GLY A 543 -6.09 -0.57 -11.08
CA GLY A 543 -5.27 0.49 -11.68
C GLY A 543 -3.78 0.18 -11.75
N LEU A 544 -2.95 1.19 -11.49
CA LEU A 544 -1.49 1.11 -11.53
C LEU A 544 -0.93 0.58 -10.20
N GLY A 545 -0.43 -0.63 -10.23
CA GLY A 545 0.08 -1.34 -9.06
C GLY A 545 -1.03 -1.85 -8.13
N THR A 546 -0.74 -2.89 -7.39
CA THR A 546 -1.65 -3.42 -6.37
C THR A 546 -1.63 -2.56 -5.11
N VAL A 547 -2.66 -2.67 -4.28
CA VAL A 547 -2.73 -2.01 -2.97
C VAL A 547 -1.46 -2.26 -2.14
N ALA A 548 -0.94 -3.49 -2.18
CA ALA A 548 0.27 -3.86 -1.45
C ALA A 548 1.55 -3.19 -1.99
N THR A 549 1.60 -2.80 -3.25
CA THR A 549 2.84 -2.35 -3.94
C THR A 549 2.93 -0.85 -4.18
N ARG A 550 1.80 -0.11 -4.20
CA ARG A 550 1.78 1.33 -4.51
C ARG A 550 2.71 2.15 -3.62
N ALA A 551 2.69 1.91 -2.31
CA ALA A 551 3.57 2.62 -1.37
C ALA A 551 5.05 2.41 -1.69
N ASP A 552 5.45 1.18 -2.02
CA ASP A 552 6.82 0.84 -2.38
C ASP A 552 7.23 1.41 -3.75
N ILE A 553 6.29 1.49 -4.69
CA ILE A 553 6.51 2.13 -6.00
C ILE A 553 6.79 3.62 -5.81
N ILE A 554 5.94 4.34 -5.06
CA ILE A 554 6.12 5.77 -4.77
C ILE A 554 7.47 6.01 -4.08
N GLU A 555 7.79 5.23 -3.06
CA GLU A 555 9.06 5.32 -2.34
C GLU A 555 10.26 5.05 -3.27
N LYS A 556 10.14 4.09 -4.19
CA LYS A 556 11.18 3.80 -5.19
C LYS A 556 11.38 4.93 -6.18
N LEU A 557 10.32 5.64 -6.58
CA LEU A 557 10.41 6.82 -7.44
C LEU A 557 11.17 7.96 -6.73
N PHE A 558 10.92 8.21 -5.45
CA PHE A 558 11.70 9.16 -4.64
C PHE A 558 13.17 8.72 -4.51
N ASN A 559 13.41 7.46 -4.17
CA ASN A 559 14.76 6.93 -3.99
C ASN A 559 15.58 6.89 -5.29
N SER A 560 14.91 6.83 -6.44
CA SER A 560 15.52 6.91 -7.77
C SER A 560 15.72 8.35 -8.25
N PHE A 561 15.29 9.34 -7.47
CA PHE A 561 15.33 10.76 -7.83
C PHE A 561 14.58 11.09 -9.12
N LEU A 562 13.51 10.38 -9.42
CA LEU A 562 12.61 10.70 -10.54
C LEU A 562 11.57 11.73 -10.14
N ILE A 563 11.19 11.73 -8.87
CA ILE A 563 10.29 12.69 -8.24
C ILE A 563 10.89 13.19 -6.92
N GLU A 564 10.45 14.35 -6.46
CA GLU A 564 10.86 14.96 -5.20
C GLU A 564 9.67 15.54 -4.42
N ARG A 565 9.84 15.72 -3.10
CA ARG A 565 8.85 16.40 -2.25
C ARG A 565 9.26 17.87 -2.04
N ARG A 566 8.29 18.77 -2.20
CA ARG A 566 8.38 20.17 -1.78
C ARG A 566 7.25 20.45 -0.81
N GLY A 567 7.53 20.35 0.48
CA GLY A 567 6.49 20.29 1.51
C GLY A 567 5.65 19.04 1.39
N GLN A 568 4.35 19.17 1.16
CA GLN A 568 3.42 18.06 0.92
C GLN A 568 3.30 17.73 -0.59
N GLU A 569 3.77 18.59 -1.47
CA GLU A 569 3.63 18.46 -2.91
C GLU A 569 4.68 17.53 -3.51
N ILE A 570 4.28 16.80 -4.54
CA ILE A 570 5.14 15.91 -5.33
C ILE A 570 5.43 16.59 -6.66
N HIS A 571 6.70 16.74 -6.96
CA HIS A 571 7.20 17.34 -8.20
C HIS A 571 8.04 16.34 -8.98
N ILE A 572 8.00 16.44 -10.32
CA ILE A 572 8.92 15.71 -11.18
C ILE A 572 10.29 16.41 -11.18
N THR A 573 11.35 15.64 -11.09
CA THR A 573 12.73 16.16 -11.20
C THR A 573 13.12 16.31 -12.67
N SER A 574 14.23 17.00 -12.95
CA SER A 574 14.81 17.02 -14.29
C SER A 574 15.18 15.62 -14.79
N LYS A 575 15.69 14.77 -13.91
CA LYS A 575 15.95 13.35 -14.24
C LYS A 575 14.66 12.62 -14.65
N GLY A 576 13.56 12.87 -13.95
CA GLY A 576 12.26 12.29 -14.29
C GLY A 576 11.75 12.76 -15.65
N LYS A 577 11.89 14.05 -15.97
CA LYS A 577 11.53 14.62 -17.29
C LYS A 577 12.36 14.01 -18.40
N GLN A 578 13.68 13.97 -18.25
CA GLN A 578 14.58 13.36 -19.21
C GLN A 578 14.30 11.86 -19.40
N LEU A 579 13.94 11.12 -18.33
CA LEU A 579 13.51 9.72 -18.47
C LEU A 579 12.30 9.60 -19.41
N LEU A 580 11.29 10.48 -19.25
CA LEU A 580 10.09 10.46 -20.10
C LEU A 580 10.40 10.82 -21.56
N GLU A 581 11.39 11.69 -21.82
CA GLU A 581 11.85 11.99 -23.17
C GLU A 581 12.56 10.81 -23.86
N LEU A 582 13.19 9.93 -23.07
CA LEU A 582 14.05 8.85 -23.56
C LEU A 582 13.38 7.48 -23.60
N VAL A 583 12.26 7.33 -22.91
CA VAL A 583 11.49 6.07 -22.81
C VAL A 583 10.50 5.97 -23.98
N PRO A 584 10.32 4.80 -24.60
CA PRO A 584 9.25 4.55 -25.57
C PRO A 584 7.87 5.00 -25.07
N GLU A 585 7.05 5.55 -25.99
CA GLU A 585 5.78 6.20 -25.63
C GLU A 585 4.81 5.26 -24.93
N GLU A 586 4.72 4.02 -25.40
CA GLU A 586 3.83 3.00 -24.82
C GLU A 586 4.11 2.71 -23.35
N LEU A 587 5.39 2.75 -22.94
CA LEU A 587 5.77 2.56 -21.53
C LEU A 587 5.37 3.71 -20.61
N LYS A 588 4.94 4.86 -21.15
CA LYS A 588 4.43 6.02 -20.40
C LYS A 588 2.93 5.90 -20.12
N SER A 589 2.23 5.11 -20.94
CA SER A 589 0.77 4.98 -20.87
C SER A 589 0.31 3.96 -19.83
N PRO A 590 -0.71 4.27 -19.02
CA PRO A 590 -1.40 3.27 -18.20
C PRO A 590 -2.08 2.17 -19.03
N ALA A 591 -2.39 2.43 -20.30
CA ALA A 591 -3.08 1.51 -21.22
C ALA A 591 -2.34 0.15 -21.32
N LEU A 592 -1.02 0.17 -21.44
CA LEU A 592 -0.19 -1.03 -21.48
C LEU A 592 -0.44 -1.94 -20.27
N THR A 593 -0.53 -1.36 -19.06
CA THR A 593 -0.85 -2.13 -17.86
C THR A 593 -2.25 -2.75 -17.94
N GLY A 594 -3.23 -2.01 -18.43
CA GLY A 594 -4.60 -2.50 -18.62
C GLY A 594 -4.69 -3.66 -19.63
N GLU A 595 -3.99 -3.57 -20.75
CA GLU A 595 -3.92 -4.63 -21.74
C GLU A 595 -3.29 -5.92 -21.18
N TRP A 596 -2.22 -5.78 -20.40
CA TRP A 596 -1.60 -6.93 -19.74
C TRP A 596 -2.54 -7.57 -18.73
N GLU A 597 -3.16 -6.81 -17.85
CA GLU A 597 -4.08 -7.37 -16.86
C GLU A 597 -5.26 -8.07 -17.52
N ARG A 598 -5.80 -7.53 -18.62
CA ARG A 598 -6.83 -8.21 -19.43
C ARG A 598 -6.36 -9.57 -19.97
N LYS A 599 -5.14 -9.65 -20.50
CA LYS A 599 -4.56 -10.92 -21.00
C LYS A 599 -4.29 -11.89 -19.85
N LEU A 600 -3.81 -11.39 -18.70
CA LEU A 600 -3.58 -12.19 -17.51
C LEU A 600 -4.88 -12.77 -16.93
N GLU A 601 -5.99 -12.03 -16.98
CA GLU A 601 -7.31 -12.53 -16.64
C GLU A 601 -7.78 -13.61 -17.60
N GLN A 602 -7.51 -13.47 -18.90
CA GLN A 602 -7.80 -14.51 -19.90
C GLN A 602 -6.99 -15.77 -19.63
N ILE A 603 -5.73 -15.66 -19.18
CA ILE A 603 -4.93 -16.83 -18.78
C ILE A 603 -5.56 -17.49 -17.54
N ALA A 604 -5.90 -16.72 -16.50
CA ALA A 604 -6.55 -17.22 -15.30
C ALA A 604 -7.89 -17.93 -15.60
N ALA A 605 -8.64 -17.42 -16.59
CA ALA A 605 -9.88 -18.03 -17.08
C ALA A 605 -9.66 -19.22 -18.04
N GLY A 606 -8.42 -19.58 -18.39
CA GLY A 606 -8.09 -20.64 -19.33
C GLY A 606 -8.39 -20.33 -20.80
N LYS A 607 -8.67 -19.05 -21.13
CA LYS A 607 -8.97 -18.58 -22.49
C LYS A 607 -7.73 -18.24 -23.32
N LEU A 608 -6.60 -17.95 -22.66
CA LEU A 608 -5.32 -17.66 -23.28
C LEU A 608 -4.25 -18.55 -22.64
N LYS A 609 -3.35 -19.10 -23.46
CA LYS A 609 -2.19 -19.86 -22.95
C LYS A 609 -1.07 -18.89 -22.49
N LYS A 610 -0.40 -19.20 -21.39
CA LYS A 610 0.75 -18.43 -20.86
C LYS A 610 1.82 -18.19 -21.94
N ASP A 611 2.19 -19.25 -22.67
CA ASP A 611 3.27 -19.19 -23.65
C ASP A 611 2.99 -18.22 -24.81
N VAL A 612 1.73 -18.08 -25.22
CA VAL A 612 1.34 -17.10 -26.25
C VAL A 612 1.62 -15.70 -25.75
N PHE A 613 1.16 -15.38 -24.53
CA PHE A 613 1.42 -14.08 -23.91
C PHE A 613 2.92 -13.81 -23.70
N ILE A 614 3.69 -14.78 -23.23
CA ILE A 614 5.14 -14.62 -23.01
C ILE A 614 5.89 -14.41 -24.34
N ASN A 615 5.50 -15.08 -25.42
CA ASN A 615 6.09 -14.85 -26.73
C ASN A 615 5.80 -13.44 -27.25
N GLU A 616 4.59 -12.91 -27.05
CA GLU A 616 4.27 -11.51 -27.33
C GLU A 616 5.17 -10.56 -26.52
N MET A 617 5.35 -10.84 -25.22
CA MET A 617 6.21 -10.02 -24.35
C MET A 617 7.68 -10.06 -24.77
N LYS A 618 8.17 -11.21 -25.23
CA LYS A 618 9.53 -11.35 -25.80
C LYS A 618 9.67 -10.55 -27.09
N ALA A 619 8.65 -10.57 -27.98
CA ALA A 619 8.65 -9.77 -29.20
C ALA A 619 8.65 -8.27 -28.87
N TYR A 620 7.77 -7.84 -28.00
CA TYR A 620 7.68 -6.46 -27.52
C TYR A 620 8.98 -6.00 -26.83
N THR A 621 9.65 -6.87 -26.08
CA THR A 621 10.97 -6.57 -25.50
C THR A 621 12.01 -6.27 -26.57
N LYS A 622 12.01 -6.99 -27.71
CA LYS A 622 12.91 -6.72 -28.85
C LYS A 622 12.64 -5.34 -29.43
N GLU A 623 11.38 -5.00 -29.63
CA GLU A 623 10.94 -3.70 -30.19
C GLU A 623 11.39 -2.55 -29.30
N ILE A 624 11.09 -2.60 -27.98
CA ILE A 624 11.51 -1.59 -27.00
C ILE A 624 13.04 -1.42 -26.99
N VAL A 625 13.78 -2.50 -26.93
CA VAL A 625 15.26 -2.44 -26.90
C VAL A 625 15.80 -1.86 -28.22
N SER A 626 15.21 -2.20 -29.36
CA SER A 626 15.59 -1.66 -30.66
C SER A 626 15.30 -0.15 -30.72
N GLU A 627 14.12 0.29 -30.32
CA GLU A 627 13.75 1.71 -30.25
C GLU A 627 14.70 2.50 -29.35
N ILE A 628 14.98 2.00 -28.14
CA ILE A 628 15.96 2.63 -27.25
C ILE A 628 17.34 2.69 -27.91
N LYS A 629 17.79 1.64 -28.60
CA LYS A 629 19.09 1.62 -29.29
C LYS A 629 19.16 2.64 -30.43
N MET A 630 18.08 2.87 -31.14
CA MET A 630 18.01 3.82 -32.28
C MET A 630 17.76 5.28 -31.84
N SER A 631 17.24 5.51 -30.64
CA SER A 631 16.93 6.86 -30.15
C SER A 631 18.17 7.78 -30.22
N GLU A 632 18.03 8.98 -30.74
CA GLU A 632 19.07 10.01 -30.83
C GLU A 632 19.12 10.91 -29.59
N GLY A 633 18.25 10.68 -28.61
CA GLY A 633 18.18 11.44 -27.36
C GLY A 633 19.51 11.43 -26.58
N LYS A 634 19.71 12.43 -25.75
CA LYS A 634 20.88 12.59 -24.89
C LYS A 634 20.46 12.86 -23.45
N PHE A 635 21.07 12.18 -22.49
CA PHE A 635 20.85 12.47 -21.08
C PHE A 635 21.86 13.52 -20.60
N LYS A 636 21.36 14.60 -19.98
CA LYS A 636 22.20 15.66 -19.40
C LYS A 636 22.29 15.48 -17.89
N HIS A 637 23.48 15.18 -17.38
CA HIS A 637 23.72 15.10 -15.94
C HIS A 637 23.75 16.50 -15.33
N GLU A 638 22.84 16.82 -14.42
CA GLU A 638 22.81 18.11 -13.70
C GLU A 638 23.73 18.14 -12.49
N ASN A 639 24.20 16.97 -12.04
CA ASN A 639 25.10 16.82 -10.93
C ASN A 639 26.59 16.71 -11.35
N ILE A 640 26.93 17.32 -12.47
CA ILE A 640 28.32 17.41 -12.93
C ILE A 640 29.08 18.31 -11.97
N SER A 641 30.17 17.76 -11.42
CA SER A 641 31.13 18.49 -10.61
C SER A 641 32.11 19.25 -11.49
N THR A 642 32.68 20.34 -10.98
CA THR A 642 33.82 21.02 -11.63
C THR A 642 35.11 20.19 -11.64
N LYS A 643 35.11 19.01 -10.97
CA LYS A 643 36.27 18.12 -10.88
C LYS A 643 36.27 17.12 -12.02
N THR A 644 37.45 16.86 -12.56
CA THR A 644 37.68 15.82 -13.55
C THR A 644 38.18 14.52 -12.89
N CYS A 645 37.92 13.42 -13.54
CA CYS A 645 38.38 12.10 -13.10
C CYS A 645 39.91 11.99 -13.27
N PRO A 646 40.68 11.61 -12.24
CA PRO A 646 42.12 11.47 -12.33
C PRO A 646 42.55 10.33 -13.26
N ASP A 647 41.71 9.30 -13.48
CA ASP A 647 42.05 8.13 -14.27
C ASP A 647 41.77 8.32 -15.76
N CYS A 648 40.69 9.03 -16.15
CA CYS A 648 40.31 9.12 -17.56
C CYS A 648 40.00 10.57 -18.02
N GLY A 649 40.20 11.59 -17.18
CA GLY A 649 39.99 13.00 -17.51
C GLY A 649 38.54 13.45 -17.74
N LYS A 650 37.53 12.53 -17.73
CA LYS A 650 36.13 12.86 -17.92
C LYS A 650 35.55 13.57 -16.69
N PRO A 651 34.46 14.37 -16.82
CA PRO A 651 33.80 15.01 -15.69
C PRO A 651 33.40 14.01 -14.61
N MET A 652 33.39 14.45 -13.36
CA MET A 652 32.88 13.66 -12.24
C MET A 652 31.48 14.13 -11.84
N LEU A 653 30.65 13.17 -11.41
CA LEU A 653 29.30 13.39 -10.93
C LEU A 653 29.28 13.40 -9.40
N GLU A 654 28.59 14.40 -8.81
CA GLU A 654 28.28 14.37 -7.38
C GLU A 654 27.06 13.47 -7.12
N VAL A 655 27.25 12.39 -6.36
CA VAL A 655 26.18 11.48 -6.02
C VAL A 655 26.05 11.30 -4.51
N ASN A 656 24.82 11.16 -4.02
CA ASN A 656 24.56 10.84 -2.63
C ASN A 656 24.54 9.31 -2.46
N GLY A 657 25.61 8.78 -1.88
CA GLY A 657 25.69 7.36 -1.53
C GLY A 657 25.14 7.07 -0.13
N LYS A 658 24.96 5.78 0.21
CA LYS A 658 24.50 5.34 1.54
C LYS A 658 25.38 5.85 2.70
N LYS A 659 26.65 6.15 2.45
CA LYS A 659 27.63 6.61 3.45
C LYS A 659 27.91 8.11 3.39
N GLY A 660 27.30 8.87 2.48
CA GLY A 660 27.51 10.30 2.29
C GLY A 660 27.71 10.69 0.83
N LYS A 661 28.11 11.94 0.58
CA LYS A 661 28.40 12.44 -0.77
C LYS A 661 29.68 11.85 -1.33
N MET A 662 29.64 11.47 -2.60
CA MET A 662 30.79 10.97 -3.35
C MET A 662 30.87 11.57 -4.74
N LEU A 663 32.06 11.66 -5.28
CA LEU A 663 32.32 11.91 -6.68
C LEU A 663 32.49 10.57 -7.38
N VAL A 664 31.82 10.40 -8.50
CA VAL A 664 31.90 9.21 -9.35
C VAL A 664 32.26 9.66 -10.75
N CYS A 665 33.15 8.97 -11.41
CA CYS A 665 33.45 9.26 -12.81
C CYS A 665 32.14 9.16 -13.63
N GLN A 666 31.93 10.10 -14.54
CA GLN A 666 30.81 10.05 -15.48
C GLN A 666 30.85 8.78 -16.33
N ASP A 667 32.06 8.34 -16.67
CA ASP A 667 32.26 7.10 -17.37
C ASP A 667 32.16 5.90 -16.43
N ARG A 668 31.17 5.03 -16.70
CA ARG A 668 30.91 3.83 -15.89
C ARG A 668 32.01 2.80 -16.01
N ASP A 669 32.64 2.70 -17.19
CA ASP A 669 33.68 1.74 -17.46
C ASP A 669 34.98 2.10 -16.73
N CYS A 670 35.28 3.39 -16.54
CA CYS A 670 36.36 3.88 -15.71
C CYS A 670 36.16 3.53 -14.23
N GLY A 671 34.95 3.61 -13.71
CA GLY A 671 34.56 3.18 -12.35
C GLY A 671 35.18 3.97 -11.20
N TYR A 672 35.97 5.03 -11.42
CA TYR A 672 36.63 5.82 -10.37
C TYR A 672 35.58 6.45 -9.43
N ARG A 673 35.83 6.35 -8.11
CA ARG A 673 34.95 6.89 -7.07
C ARG A 673 35.79 7.50 -5.95
N LYS A 674 35.38 8.70 -5.49
CA LYS A 674 35.99 9.40 -4.35
C LYS A 674 34.91 9.88 -3.37
N ASN A 675 35.03 9.54 -2.08
CA ASN A 675 34.13 10.08 -1.05
C ASN A 675 34.47 11.56 -0.81
N VAL A 676 33.48 12.44 -0.85
CA VAL A 676 33.59 13.88 -0.56
C VAL A 676 33.10 14.22 0.83
N ALA A 677 32.06 13.53 1.27
CA ALA A 677 31.52 13.70 2.59
C ALA A 677 31.01 12.36 3.14
N ARG A 678 31.13 12.14 4.44
CA ARG A 678 30.67 10.95 5.15
C ARG A 678 29.67 11.31 6.23
N VAL A 679 28.46 10.74 6.16
CA VAL A 679 27.47 10.84 7.26
C VAL A 679 28.04 10.11 8.47
N THR A 680 28.06 10.80 9.60
CA THR A 680 28.60 10.28 10.85
C THR A 680 27.51 10.13 11.92
N ASN A 681 27.84 9.49 13.04
CA ASN A 681 26.97 9.45 14.21
C ASN A 681 27.12 10.70 15.11
N ALA A 682 28.02 11.64 14.76
CA ALA A 682 28.14 12.92 15.46
C ALA A 682 26.86 13.72 15.34
N ARG A 683 26.38 14.24 16.48
CA ARG A 683 25.15 15.04 16.53
C ARG A 683 25.47 16.53 16.53
N CYS A 684 24.71 17.28 15.75
CA CYS A 684 24.80 18.75 15.73
C CYS A 684 24.39 19.31 17.11
N PRO A 685 25.15 20.22 17.70
CA PRO A 685 24.80 20.82 18.99
C PRO A 685 23.57 21.74 18.93
N GLN A 686 23.21 22.24 17.74
CA GLN A 686 22.06 23.13 17.58
C GLN A 686 20.74 22.37 17.33
N CYS A 687 20.75 21.33 16.47
CA CYS A 687 19.51 20.67 16.04
C CYS A 687 19.48 19.14 16.30
N MET A 688 20.51 18.60 16.94
CA MET A 688 20.64 17.19 17.31
C MET A 688 20.63 16.19 16.13
N LYS A 689 20.57 16.65 14.88
CA LYS A 689 20.65 15.81 13.68
C LYS A 689 22.07 15.30 13.44
N LYS A 690 22.21 14.20 12.74
CA LYS A 690 23.51 13.65 12.33
C LYS A 690 24.23 14.65 11.42
N MET A 691 25.56 14.79 11.64
CA MET A 691 26.41 15.67 10.84
C MET A 691 27.18 14.90 9.78
N GLU A 692 27.51 15.58 8.69
CA GLU A 692 28.35 15.10 7.62
C GLU A 692 29.78 15.60 7.84
N LEU A 693 30.76 14.71 7.69
CA LEU A 693 32.19 15.04 7.75
C LEU A 693 32.72 15.22 6.34
N HIS A 694 33.17 16.42 6.02
CA HIS A 694 33.75 16.81 4.72
C HIS A 694 35.25 16.98 4.81
N GLY A 695 35.95 16.74 3.68
CA GLY A 695 37.39 16.95 3.57
C GLY A 695 38.22 15.71 3.96
N GLU A 696 39.53 15.85 3.87
CA GLU A 696 40.51 14.82 4.20
C GLU A 696 41.62 15.39 5.12
N GLY A 697 42.27 14.55 5.92
CA GLY A 697 43.32 14.94 6.83
C GLY A 697 42.87 15.95 7.92
N ASP A 698 43.75 16.87 8.27
CA ASP A 698 43.49 17.86 9.33
C ASP A 698 42.49 18.96 8.95
N GLY A 699 42.13 19.07 7.67
CA GLY A 699 41.15 20.01 7.16
C GLY A 699 39.70 19.52 7.26
N GLN A 700 39.41 18.41 7.93
CA GLN A 700 38.07 17.87 8.03
C GLN A 700 37.12 18.76 8.84
N ILE A 701 35.91 18.98 8.29
CA ILE A 701 34.89 19.83 8.85
C ILE A 701 33.56 19.08 8.95
N PHE A 702 32.96 19.09 10.12
CA PHE A 702 31.57 18.67 10.28
C PHE A 702 30.63 19.77 9.77
N THR A 703 29.63 19.37 8.99
CA THR A 703 28.54 20.25 8.54
C THR A 703 27.18 19.63 8.88
N CYS A 704 26.20 20.47 9.22
CA CYS A 704 24.84 20.08 9.47
C CYS A 704 23.88 20.78 8.50
N LYS A 705 22.76 20.16 8.17
CA LYS A 705 21.70 20.75 7.34
C LYS A 705 21.09 22.03 7.93
N CYS A 706 21.24 22.30 9.23
CA CYS A 706 20.84 23.56 9.85
C CYS A 706 21.84 24.71 9.64
N GLY A 707 22.93 24.50 8.89
CA GLY A 707 23.96 25.50 8.63
C GLY A 707 25.16 25.44 9.62
N TYR A 708 25.07 24.67 10.69
CA TYR A 708 26.16 24.52 11.64
C TYR A 708 27.40 23.88 11.02
N ARG A 709 28.59 24.45 11.28
CA ARG A 709 29.89 23.95 10.80
C ARG A 709 30.89 23.95 11.96
N GLU A 710 31.69 22.89 12.06
CA GLU A 710 32.73 22.74 13.11
C GLU A 710 33.89 21.92 12.56
N LYS A 711 35.14 22.34 12.79
CA LYS A 711 36.33 21.54 12.46
C LYS A 711 36.36 20.25 13.28
N LEU A 712 36.86 19.15 12.71
CA LEU A 712 36.98 17.85 13.40
C LEU A 712 37.81 17.98 14.70
N SER A 713 38.87 18.79 14.69
CA SER A 713 39.70 19.08 15.85
C SER A 713 38.87 19.71 16.99
N ALA A 714 38.12 20.79 16.69
CA ALA A 714 37.25 21.46 17.63
C ALA A 714 36.13 20.54 18.17
N PHE A 715 35.53 19.71 17.30
CA PHE A 715 34.55 18.70 17.73
C PHE A 715 35.16 17.72 18.74
N ASN A 716 36.37 17.23 18.45
CA ASN A 716 37.08 16.30 19.34
C ASN A 716 37.45 16.95 20.69
N GLU A 717 37.86 18.21 20.70
CA GLU A 717 38.12 18.97 21.93
C GLU A 717 36.84 19.18 22.73
N ARG A 718 35.75 19.58 22.09
CA ARG A 718 34.42 19.72 22.73
C ARG A 718 33.96 18.40 23.35
N ARG A 719 34.18 17.28 22.64
CA ARG A 719 33.84 15.95 23.12
C ARG A 719 34.72 15.54 24.31
N LYS A 720 36.01 15.88 24.32
CA LYS A 720 36.90 15.66 25.45
C LYS A 720 36.47 16.48 26.65
N LYS A 721 36.11 17.76 26.48
CA LYS A 721 35.62 18.64 27.55
C LYS A 721 34.24 18.20 28.07
N GLY A 722 33.37 17.66 27.23
CA GLY A 722 32.05 17.16 27.60
C GLY A 722 32.05 15.76 28.21
N SER A 723 33.14 15.00 28.13
CA SER A 723 33.27 13.67 28.72
C SER A 723 33.72 13.69 30.18
N GLY A 724 34.03 14.87 30.72
CA GLY A 724 34.43 15.04 32.14
C GLY A 724 33.31 14.86 33.17
N GLY A 725 32.07 14.50 32.75
CA GLY A 725 30.95 14.37 33.69
C GLY A 725 30.02 13.18 33.42
N LYS A 726 30.36 12.26 32.50
CA LYS A 726 29.56 11.05 32.26
C LYS A 726 30.37 9.82 32.59
N ALA A 727 29.98 9.15 33.69
CA ALA A 727 30.49 7.83 34.04
C ALA A 727 30.55 6.92 32.78
N ALA A 728 31.67 6.26 32.60
CA ALA A 728 31.85 5.33 31.50
C ALA A 728 30.78 4.23 31.60
N LYS A 729 30.33 3.72 30.44
CA LYS A 729 29.31 2.65 30.37
C LYS A 729 29.67 1.44 31.27
N GLN A 730 30.96 1.24 31.52
CA GLN A 730 31.49 0.23 32.41
C GLN A 730 31.22 0.57 33.91
N ASP A 731 31.27 1.85 34.28
CA ASP A 731 31.02 2.29 35.67
C ASP A 731 29.53 2.26 36.00
N VAL A 732 28.66 2.57 35.00
CA VAL A 732 27.20 2.39 35.12
C VAL A 732 26.84 0.90 35.23
N GLN A 733 27.48 0.02 34.45
CA GLN A 733 27.30 -1.42 34.59
C GLN A 733 27.84 -1.97 35.91
N LYS A 734 28.94 -1.45 36.41
CA LYS A 734 29.47 -1.79 37.76
C LYS A 734 28.53 -1.32 38.86
N TYR A 735 27.98 -0.10 38.74
CA TYR A 735 27.03 0.45 39.70
C TYR A 735 25.72 -0.35 39.73
N LEU A 736 25.15 -0.68 38.55
CA LEU A 736 23.97 -1.53 38.45
C LEU A 736 24.20 -2.97 38.93
N LYS A 737 25.41 -3.52 38.72
CA LYS A 737 25.79 -4.82 39.33
C LYS A 737 25.91 -4.75 40.82
N LYS A 738 26.36 -3.64 41.36
CA LYS A 738 26.48 -3.43 42.82
C LYS A 738 25.11 -3.24 43.46
N GLN A 739 24.20 -2.49 42.82
CA GLN A 739 22.81 -2.33 43.27
C GLN A 739 22.05 -3.68 43.28
N ASN A 740 22.22 -4.50 42.27
CA ASN A 740 21.63 -5.85 42.19
C ASN A 740 22.27 -6.87 43.18
N GLN A 741 23.41 -6.52 43.80
CA GLN A 741 24.03 -7.31 44.88
C GLN A 741 23.66 -6.83 46.31
N GLU A 742 23.12 -5.59 46.41
CA GLU A 742 22.69 -5.01 47.70
C GLU A 742 21.17 -5.14 47.95
N GLU A 743 20.37 -5.60 47.01
CA GLU A 743 18.99 -6.03 47.22
C GLU A 743 18.94 -7.52 47.57
N GLU A 744 19.26 -7.84 48.81
CA GLU A 744 18.85 -9.13 49.39
C GLU A 744 17.31 -9.16 49.47
N PRO A 745 16.66 -10.23 48.98
CA PRO A 745 15.20 -10.33 49.00
C PRO A 745 14.70 -10.45 50.44
N VAL A 746 13.80 -9.58 50.81
CA VAL A 746 13.15 -9.45 52.13
C VAL A 746 12.38 -10.71 52.56
N ASN A 747 12.52 -11.84 51.90
CA ASN A 747 11.87 -13.10 52.28
C ASN A 747 12.68 -14.33 51.89
N SER A 748 13.75 -14.62 52.65
CA SER A 748 14.63 -15.77 52.48
C SER A 748 13.89 -17.14 52.55
N ALA A 749 12.78 -17.21 53.34
CA ALA A 749 12.00 -18.42 53.49
C ALA A 749 11.21 -18.83 52.26
N LEU A 750 10.71 -17.86 51.44
CA LEU A 750 10.00 -18.13 50.18
C LEU A 750 10.97 -18.55 49.09
N PHE A 751 12.16 -18.00 49.08
CA PHE A 751 13.21 -18.33 48.11
C PHE A 751 13.81 -19.73 48.36
N GLU A 752 13.97 -20.12 49.60
CA GLU A 752 14.39 -21.47 50.00
C GLU A 752 13.30 -22.51 49.68
N ALA A 753 12.02 -22.18 49.88
CA ALA A 753 10.90 -23.04 49.54
C ALA A 753 10.77 -23.26 48.02
N LEU A 754 11.00 -22.22 47.21
CA LEU A 754 11.00 -22.32 45.71
C LEU A 754 12.23 -23.07 45.18
N LYS A 755 13.35 -23.05 45.88
CA LYS A 755 14.55 -23.82 45.53
C LYS A 755 14.39 -25.35 45.78
N LYS A 756 13.51 -25.74 46.73
CA LYS A 756 13.17 -27.13 47.02
C LYS A 756 12.08 -27.71 46.13
N LEU A 757 11.43 -26.87 45.27
CA LEU A 757 10.48 -27.28 44.26
C LEU A 757 11.12 -27.36 42.87
N LYS A 758 12.36 -27.83 42.76
CA LYS A 758 12.88 -28.35 41.50
C LYS A 758 12.23 -29.70 41.34
N LEU A 759 11.18 -29.72 40.55
CA LEU A 759 10.71 -30.91 39.89
C LEU A 759 11.76 -31.30 38.86
N ASP A 760 12.35 -32.47 39.10
CA ASP A 760 13.03 -33.26 38.07
C ASP A 760 12.04 -33.48 36.94
N ASP A 761 12.37 -33.00 35.73
CA ASP A 761 12.35 -33.69 34.44
C ASP A 761 12.85 -32.75 33.32
#